data_24087681403af3777a70594bc6c21098
#
_entry.id   24087681403af3777a70594bc6c21098
#
_cell.length_a   1.000
_cell.length_b   1.000
_cell.length_c   1.000
_cell.angle_alpha   90.00
_cell.angle_beta   90.00
_cell.angle_gamma   90.00
#
_symmetry.space_group_name_H-M   'P 1'
#
loop_
_entity.id
_entity.type
_entity.pdbx_description
1 polymer ?
#
loop_
_entity_poly.entity_id
_entity_poly.type
_entity_poly.pdbx_seq_one_letter_code
_entity_poly.pdbx_strand_id
1 'polypeptide(L)'
;MKVFDKQQKTFNRQVGQVNRTGYHGRLINKLALTLAFVLTFAVVLCSFLNYFKFQENYRQLVLDRLNIIIAEAVYNIEYGMSLGLRLAELDQVRQTLTRVSQRDDQVSGILVIDSVGQVLQMQGSAGKTQSALTTWLVDWQGSDENRFAEQDQSFVFSQVLHNSFGQTEGFLLLIYEKAEFNQVIRQVQKRLFQAALLVILLATLVGLVVVYLLLRPTLYSLHRMLDSLLQLEAGQRSDLQPNNTHGFIEAELVELERVCHGETAPHSIDGSNRKEGTRGAFAILATTILLIVIATLASAWYQLDIFKSELQPQEAKKALVIADQVAGKINYLLDNGVPFNRIRGLAATYAPIQASHSDVEFIGVLQADGSLIHSKTLGAEQFSSLGQLATRFNIYQTPIQQDDSAIASVVVGIDPAVMAKSLQEIILDIGAILVVSSLLATELILFIVSYTLTTPLLTLKSVMERGVKGEFNVGMRIMFRDEVGRLGEKLNQLLDAARRKAITPGEPLPSPTYLSSVSMNFVRPPLFLLVFSESMSLSFFPAFVDSMYEPIGNLSKSMIIGLPISVFMAIWALSLPFAGQWSDAVGRRRAFMVGSFITAVGLFSTGLATDLWFLLGARCFTAVGYGLVFITAQGFVTDNTQAHNRTKGMATFLSGFFSGSLCGAAIGGILSDRIGFSMTFFLSAILSLASAVFVAQFFANQEESKANLPVTKLAWSDFKVLWKNPYFLIITFFSAIPAKATLTGFLYYSAPMFMKDQLEVSQSSTGRVLMAYGLAIVVIAPLSAWLVDYFKRKRTFIALGGLLSGSALCSLYLLPNEQGMLLSVLLLGIAHAIGISPQIALLTELIEGKVDVTMGKVIGIFRMTERIGNIAGPLVAATLITVVGYTDAFLWFSGFLMMNVFIMLLLLAVATRFERNSLLKRAAREEVIL
;
A
#
# COMPACT_ATOMS: atom_id res chain seq x y z
N MET A 1 35.03 -4.83 62.67
CA MET A 1 34.63 -6.04 61.92
C MET A 1 33.10 -6.30 62.01
N LYS A 2 32.46 -6.35 63.15
CA LYS A 2 30.99 -6.61 63.26
C LYS A 2 30.09 -5.51 62.67
N VAL A 3 30.53 -4.23 62.60
CA VAL A 3 29.76 -3.15 61.99
C VAL A 3 29.84 -3.18 60.45
N PHE A 4 31.00 -3.58 59.91
CA PHE A 4 31.18 -3.75 58.49
C PHE A 4 30.38 -4.95 57.92
N ASP A 5 30.30 -6.04 58.66
CA ASP A 5 29.56 -7.24 58.25
C ASP A 5 28.03 -7.00 58.26
N LYS A 6 27.56 -6.12 59.19
CA LYS A 6 26.15 -5.70 59.27
C LYS A 6 25.75 -4.73 58.15
N GLN A 7 26.68 -3.81 57.74
CA GLN A 7 26.47 -2.95 56.59
C GLN A 7 26.48 -3.71 55.28
N GLN A 8 27.37 -4.69 55.13
CA GLN A 8 27.48 -5.55 53.97
C GLN A 8 26.24 -6.48 53.82
N LYS A 9 25.69 -7.02 54.91
CA LYS A 9 24.43 -7.78 54.90
C LYS A 9 23.22 -6.95 54.62
N THR A 10 23.22 -5.66 55.08
CA THR A 10 22.11 -4.71 54.76
C THR A 10 22.20 -4.26 53.33
N PHE A 11 23.40 -4.01 52.81
CA PHE A 11 23.67 -3.70 51.42
C PHE A 11 23.28 -4.86 50.46
N ASN A 12 23.66 -6.09 50.77
CA ASN A 12 23.30 -7.28 50.01
C ASN A 12 21.78 -7.59 50.07
N ARG A 13 21.08 -7.26 51.19
CA ARG A 13 19.63 -7.32 51.30
C ARG A 13 18.94 -6.22 50.49
N GLN A 14 19.46 -5.00 50.48
CA GLN A 14 18.91 -3.92 49.65
C GLN A 14 19.15 -4.16 48.16
N VAL A 15 20.31 -4.63 47.75
CA VAL A 15 20.63 -5.04 46.36
C VAL A 15 19.76 -6.23 45.95
N GLY A 16 19.54 -7.20 46.81
CA GLY A 16 18.68 -8.36 46.53
C GLY A 16 17.19 -8.07 46.46
N GLN A 17 16.69 -7.06 47.22
CA GLN A 17 15.28 -6.65 47.16
C GLN A 17 14.96 -5.65 46.04
N VAL A 18 15.92 -4.79 45.68
CA VAL A 18 15.74 -3.87 44.54
C VAL A 18 15.78 -4.61 43.17
N ASN A 19 16.36 -5.81 43.12
CA ASN A 19 16.51 -6.61 41.91
C ASN A 19 15.29 -7.46 41.53
N ARG A 20 14.21 -7.53 42.30
CA ARG A 20 13.16 -8.53 42.00
C ARG A 20 11.82 -8.00 41.46
N THR A 21 11.52 -6.71 41.45
CA THR A 21 10.11 -6.31 41.16
C THR A 21 9.85 -5.03 40.37
N GLY A 22 10.62 -4.66 39.38
CA GLY A 22 10.15 -3.46 38.68
C GLY A 22 10.80 -3.06 37.35
N TYR A 23 11.96 -3.58 37.02
CA TYR A 23 12.71 -3.14 35.83
C TYR A 23 12.89 -4.21 34.77
N HIS A 24 12.73 -5.49 35.10
CA HIS A 24 12.94 -6.64 34.21
C HIS A 24 11.98 -6.74 33.02
N GLY A 25 10.98 -5.87 32.93
CA GLY A 25 9.93 -5.95 31.92
C GLY A 25 9.84 -4.77 30.96
N ARG A 26 10.55 -3.68 31.17
CA ARG A 26 10.24 -2.46 30.39
C ARG A 26 10.71 -2.53 28.93
N LEU A 27 11.87 -3.06 28.66
CA LEU A 27 12.38 -3.28 27.31
C LEU A 27 11.54 -4.34 26.57
N ILE A 28 11.29 -5.49 27.24
CA ILE A 28 10.45 -6.55 26.71
C ILE A 28 9.04 -6.02 26.46
N ASN A 29 8.47 -5.26 27.38
CA ASN A 29 7.12 -4.71 27.23
C ASN A 29 7.01 -3.73 26.06
N LYS A 30 8.03 -2.90 25.80
CA LYS A 30 8.04 -2.00 24.64
C LYS A 30 8.05 -2.79 23.32
N LEU A 31 8.92 -3.78 23.19
CA LEU A 31 9.01 -4.62 22.00
C LEU A 31 7.76 -5.50 21.83
N ALA A 32 7.24 -6.04 22.92
CA ALA A 32 6.00 -6.78 22.95
C ALA A 32 4.78 -5.96 22.55
N LEU A 33 4.67 -4.72 23.06
CA LEU A 33 3.60 -3.80 22.67
C LEU A 33 3.66 -3.45 21.18
N THR A 34 4.87 -3.28 20.64
CA THR A 34 5.04 -3.03 19.20
C THR A 34 4.66 -4.23 18.36
N LEU A 35 5.10 -5.42 18.77
CA LEU A 35 4.71 -6.66 18.10
C LEU A 35 3.20 -6.85 18.14
N ALA A 36 2.58 -6.66 19.31
CA ALA A 36 1.13 -6.72 19.46
C ALA A 36 0.41 -5.70 18.58
N PHE A 37 0.92 -4.46 18.51
CA PHE A 37 0.36 -3.42 17.66
C PHE A 37 0.43 -3.79 16.17
N VAL A 38 1.57 -4.27 15.70
CA VAL A 38 1.77 -4.65 14.30
C VAL A 38 0.91 -5.85 13.91
N LEU A 39 0.86 -6.88 14.78
CA LEU A 39 0.00 -8.05 14.57
C LEU A 39 -1.48 -7.67 14.56
N THR A 40 -1.90 -6.84 15.52
CA THR A 40 -3.27 -6.32 15.57
C THR A 40 -3.58 -5.52 14.31
N PHE A 41 -2.71 -4.63 13.89
CA PHE A 41 -2.88 -3.85 12.66
C PHE A 41 -3.03 -4.75 11.43
N ALA A 42 -2.16 -5.74 11.26
CA ALA A 42 -2.20 -6.66 10.12
C ALA A 42 -3.51 -7.45 10.05
N VAL A 43 -3.92 -8.07 11.18
CA VAL A 43 -5.11 -8.92 11.23
C VAL A 43 -6.40 -8.08 11.15
N VAL A 44 -6.44 -6.92 11.83
CA VAL A 44 -7.60 -6.01 11.78
C VAL A 44 -7.77 -5.44 10.38
N LEU A 45 -6.69 -4.99 9.73
CA LEU A 45 -6.74 -4.47 8.36
C LEU A 45 -7.23 -5.55 7.39
N CYS A 46 -6.70 -6.77 7.50
CA CYS A 46 -7.14 -7.91 6.70
C CYS A 46 -8.63 -8.19 6.90
N SER A 47 -9.08 -8.29 8.15
CA SER A 47 -10.48 -8.58 8.46
C SER A 47 -11.43 -7.46 8.04
N PHE A 48 -11.01 -6.20 8.20
CA PHE A 48 -11.77 -5.01 7.80
C PHE A 48 -11.99 -4.98 6.28
N LEU A 49 -10.90 -5.12 5.50
CA LEU A 49 -10.98 -5.06 4.05
C LEU A 49 -11.75 -6.26 3.48
N ASN A 50 -11.58 -7.45 4.03
CA ASN A 50 -12.32 -8.64 3.61
C ASN A 50 -13.81 -8.57 3.99
N TYR A 51 -14.15 -7.96 5.13
CA TYR A 51 -15.55 -7.71 5.49
C TYR A 51 -16.27 -6.88 4.40
N PHE A 52 -15.67 -5.79 3.95
CA PHE A 52 -16.28 -4.98 2.88
C PHE A 52 -16.35 -5.74 1.55
N LYS A 53 -15.34 -6.55 1.20
CA LYS A 53 -15.38 -7.38 -0.02
C LYS A 53 -16.53 -8.40 0.05
N PHE A 54 -16.69 -9.04 1.20
CA PHE A 54 -17.81 -9.95 1.44
C PHE A 54 -19.15 -9.23 1.28
N GLN A 55 -19.30 -8.09 1.95
CA GLN A 55 -20.55 -7.30 1.90
C GLN A 55 -20.91 -6.92 0.45
N GLU A 56 -19.94 -6.50 -0.34
CA GLU A 56 -20.19 -6.13 -1.74
C GLU A 56 -20.52 -7.35 -2.61
N ASN A 57 -19.77 -8.45 -2.50
CA ASN A 57 -20.07 -9.67 -3.25
C ASN A 57 -21.46 -10.24 -2.87
N TYR A 58 -21.78 -10.25 -1.58
CA TYR A 58 -23.08 -10.71 -1.09
C TYR A 58 -24.20 -9.80 -1.60
N ARG A 59 -24.00 -8.48 -1.56
CA ARG A 59 -24.92 -7.49 -2.09
C ARG A 59 -25.18 -7.70 -3.59
N GLN A 60 -24.12 -7.87 -4.39
CA GLN A 60 -24.26 -8.12 -5.84
C GLN A 60 -25.07 -9.39 -6.13
N LEU A 61 -24.82 -10.50 -5.42
CA LEU A 61 -25.60 -11.72 -5.60
C LEU A 61 -27.09 -11.53 -5.28
N VAL A 62 -27.42 -10.76 -4.24
CA VAL A 62 -28.80 -10.42 -3.91
C VAL A 62 -29.41 -9.54 -5.00
N LEU A 63 -28.68 -8.50 -5.47
CA LEU A 63 -29.15 -7.61 -6.53
C LEU A 63 -29.39 -8.35 -7.85
N ASP A 64 -28.48 -9.22 -8.26
CA ASP A 64 -28.62 -10.05 -9.46
C ASP A 64 -29.88 -10.93 -9.38
N ARG A 65 -30.12 -11.57 -8.22
CA ARG A 65 -31.32 -12.37 -7.99
C ARG A 65 -32.60 -11.54 -8.13
N LEU A 66 -32.64 -10.35 -7.54
CA LEU A 66 -33.80 -9.46 -7.61
C LEU A 66 -34.03 -8.92 -9.02
N ASN A 67 -32.95 -8.64 -9.77
CA ASN A 67 -33.05 -8.25 -11.17
C ASN A 67 -33.71 -9.36 -12.04
N ILE A 68 -33.42 -10.63 -11.75
CA ILE A 68 -34.08 -11.75 -12.45
C ILE A 68 -35.59 -11.74 -12.16
N ILE A 69 -35.94 -11.57 -10.89
CA ILE A 69 -37.35 -11.57 -10.45
C ILE A 69 -38.12 -10.42 -11.07
N ILE A 70 -37.59 -9.21 -11.07
CA ILE A 70 -38.26 -8.03 -11.62
C ILE A 70 -38.34 -8.08 -13.15
N ALA A 71 -37.30 -8.54 -13.84
CA ALA A 71 -37.30 -8.66 -15.31
C ALA A 71 -38.39 -9.62 -15.82
N GLU A 72 -38.65 -10.69 -15.09
CA GLU A 72 -39.77 -11.59 -15.42
C GLU A 72 -41.12 -10.89 -15.27
N ALA A 73 -41.30 -10.16 -14.19
CA ALA A 73 -42.58 -9.44 -13.97
C ALA A 73 -42.82 -8.38 -15.07
N VAL A 74 -41.76 -7.63 -15.43
CA VAL A 74 -41.80 -6.65 -16.52
C VAL A 74 -42.18 -7.33 -17.83
N TYR A 75 -41.50 -8.39 -18.21
CA TYR A 75 -41.76 -9.14 -19.44
C TYR A 75 -43.22 -9.61 -19.51
N ASN A 76 -43.79 -10.15 -18.43
CA ASN A 76 -45.16 -10.65 -18.41
C ASN A 76 -46.18 -9.50 -18.51
N ILE A 77 -45.89 -8.35 -17.93
CA ILE A 77 -46.77 -7.18 -18.00
C ILE A 77 -46.70 -6.54 -19.40
N GLU A 78 -45.52 -6.37 -19.96
CA GLU A 78 -45.32 -5.80 -21.31
C GLU A 78 -45.92 -6.73 -22.40
N TYR A 79 -45.83 -8.04 -22.20
CA TYR A 79 -46.49 -8.98 -23.09
C TYR A 79 -48.01 -8.81 -23.09
N GLY A 80 -48.63 -8.61 -21.91
CA GLY A 80 -50.04 -8.27 -21.80
C GLY A 80 -50.42 -6.95 -22.53
N MET A 81 -49.58 -5.94 -22.38
CA MET A 81 -49.73 -4.63 -23.08
C MET A 81 -49.55 -4.78 -24.60
N SER A 82 -48.71 -5.66 -25.07
CA SER A 82 -48.49 -5.96 -26.50
C SER A 82 -49.76 -6.55 -27.18
N LEU A 83 -50.67 -7.14 -26.41
CA LEU A 83 -51.96 -7.58 -26.87
C LEU A 83 -53.02 -6.48 -26.99
N GLY A 84 -52.62 -5.20 -26.73
CA GLY A 84 -53.51 -4.04 -26.88
C GLY A 84 -54.31 -3.68 -25.63
N LEU A 85 -54.01 -4.29 -24.48
CA LEU A 85 -54.65 -3.97 -23.18
C LEU A 85 -53.91 -2.81 -22.52
N ARG A 86 -54.62 -1.90 -21.83
CA ARG A 86 -54.02 -0.83 -21.04
C ARG A 86 -53.47 -1.40 -19.72
N LEU A 87 -52.40 -0.77 -19.21
CA LEU A 87 -51.74 -1.21 -17.94
C LEU A 87 -52.75 -1.29 -16.77
N ALA A 88 -53.70 -0.36 -16.69
CA ALA A 88 -54.72 -0.34 -15.65
C ALA A 88 -55.83 -1.40 -15.80
N GLU A 89 -55.99 -2.03 -16.97
CA GLU A 89 -57.05 -3.00 -17.29
C GLU A 89 -56.57 -4.46 -17.24
N LEU A 90 -55.26 -4.66 -16.95
CA LEU A 90 -54.65 -5.96 -16.95
C LEU A 90 -54.91 -6.74 -15.64
N ASP A 91 -55.91 -7.60 -15.59
CA ASP A 91 -56.14 -8.54 -14.46
C ASP A 91 -54.94 -9.47 -14.19
N GLN A 92 -54.16 -9.79 -15.21
CA GLN A 92 -52.95 -10.59 -15.10
C GLN A 92 -51.81 -9.91 -14.26
N VAL A 93 -51.83 -8.55 -14.13
CA VAL A 93 -50.86 -7.86 -13.29
C VAL A 93 -50.94 -8.36 -11.85
N ARG A 94 -52.16 -8.46 -11.29
CA ARG A 94 -52.34 -8.93 -9.92
C ARG A 94 -51.81 -10.35 -9.68
N GLN A 95 -52.06 -11.27 -10.64
CA GLN A 95 -51.55 -12.63 -10.55
C GLN A 95 -50.03 -12.67 -10.66
N THR A 96 -49.44 -11.86 -11.55
CA THR A 96 -47.98 -11.72 -11.69
C THR A 96 -47.34 -11.20 -10.42
N LEU A 97 -47.90 -10.10 -9.83
CA LEU A 97 -47.38 -9.54 -8.58
C LEU A 97 -47.47 -10.54 -7.43
N THR A 98 -48.55 -11.30 -7.30
CA THR A 98 -48.70 -12.33 -6.27
C THR A 98 -47.69 -13.44 -6.45
N ARG A 99 -47.49 -13.93 -7.68
CA ARG A 99 -46.49 -14.99 -7.97
C ARG A 99 -45.07 -14.54 -7.65
N VAL A 100 -44.72 -13.32 -8.00
CA VAL A 100 -43.40 -12.74 -7.77
C VAL A 100 -43.16 -12.52 -6.26
N SER A 101 -44.16 -12.03 -5.51
CA SER A 101 -44.01 -11.83 -4.06
C SER A 101 -43.87 -13.14 -3.27
N GLN A 102 -44.31 -14.27 -3.83
CA GLN A 102 -44.17 -15.60 -3.20
C GLN A 102 -42.84 -16.30 -3.48
N ARG A 103 -42.03 -15.80 -4.43
CA ARG A 103 -40.73 -16.41 -4.80
C ARG A 103 -39.58 -16.10 -3.87
N ASP A 104 -39.69 -15.00 -3.18
CA ASP A 104 -38.67 -14.60 -2.20
C ASP A 104 -39.35 -13.97 -0.98
N ASP A 105 -39.25 -14.61 0.17
CA ASP A 105 -39.90 -14.22 1.41
C ASP A 105 -39.47 -12.83 1.91
N GLN A 106 -38.37 -12.30 1.38
CA GLN A 106 -37.83 -10.97 1.71
C GLN A 106 -38.41 -9.86 0.82
N VAL A 107 -39.12 -10.17 -0.22
CA VAL A 107 -39.87 -9.20 -1.01
C VAL A 107 -41.08 -8.72 -0.20
N SER A 108 -40.89 -7.55 0.44
CA SER A 108 -41.92 -6.95 1.32
C SER A 108 -43.07 -6.31 0.55
N GLY A 109 -42.83 -5.93 -0.70
CA GLY A 109 -43.81 -5.33 -1.57
C GLY A 109 -43.38 -5.25 -3.04
N ILE A 110 -44.38 -5.41 -3.90
CA ILE A 110 -44.24 -5.13 -5.33
C ILE A 110 -45.44 -4.31 -5.78
N LEU A 111 -45.19 -3.31 -6.60
CA LEU A 111 -46.24 -2.36 -7.03
C LEU A 111 -46.00 -1.89 -8.45
N VAL A 112 -47.09 -1.61 -9.12
CA VAL A 112 -47.11 -0.96 -10.44
C VAL A 112 -47.66 0.47 -10.29
N ILE A 113 -46.93 1.43 -10.80
CA ILE A 113 -47.35 2.81 -10.85
C ILE A 113 -47.47 3.28 -12.31
N ASP A 114 -48.32 4.26 -12.55
CA ASP A 114 -48.42 4.90 -13.86
C ASP A 114 -47.31 5.94 -14.10
N SER A 115 -47.26 6.50 -15.29
CA SER A 115 -46.32 7.56 -15.68
C SER A 115 -46.44 8.85 -14.88
N VAL A 116 -47.48 9.01 -14.07
CA VAL A 116 -47.73 10.19 -13.21
C VAL A 116 -47.34 9.90 -11.74
N GLY A 117 -47.03 8.62 -11.41
CA GLY A 117 -46.66 8.20 -10.05
C GLY A 117 -47.85 7.69 -9.22
N GLN A 118 -49.05 7.47 -9.84
CA GLN A 118 -50.17 6.89 -9.13
C GLN A 118 -50.09 5.38 -9.06
N VAL A 119 -50.29 4.78 -7.87
CA VAL A 119 -50.32 3.35 -7.68
C VAL A 119 -51.52 2.72 -8.34
N LEU A 120 -51.30 1.88 -9.35
CA LEU A 120 -52.33 1.13 -10.04
C LEU A 120 -52.66 -0.19 -9.32
N GLN A 121 -51.62 -0.96 -8.96
CA GLN A 121 -51.74 -2.23 -8.23
C GLN A 121 -50.60 -2.39 -7.24
N MET A 122 -50.88 -3.04 -6.12
CA MET A 122 -49.87 -3.30 -5.07
C MET A 122 -50.16 -4.67 -4.44
N GLN A 123 -49.04 -5.43 -4.18
CA GLN A 123 -49.02 -6.66 -3.42
C GLN A 123 -47.96 -6.57 -2.34
N GLY A 124 -48.30 -6.87 -1.09
CA GLY A 124 -47.36 -6.87 0.06
C GLY A 124 -47.86 -6.05 1.24
N SER A 125 -46.98 -5.74 2.21
CA SER A 125 -47.27 -5.03 3.46
C SER A 125 -47.51 -3.55 3.22
N ALA A 126 -48.77 -3.07 3.28
CA ALA A 126 -49.16 -1.71 2.90
C ALA A 126 -48.35 -0.59 3.58
N GLY A 127 -48.06 -0.69 4.90
CA GLY A 127 -47.38 0.39 5.63
C GLY A 127 -45.90 0.56 5.25
N LYS A 128 -45.17 -0.53 5.08
CA LYS A 128 -43.73 -0.52 4.71
C LYS A 128 -43.57 -0.09 3.24
N THR A 129 -44.45 -0.59 2.37
CA THR A 129 -44.47 -0.29 0.94
C THR A 129 -44.73 1.18 0.69
N GLN A 130 -45.63 1.80 1.44
CA GLN A 130 -46.01 3.19 1.30
C GLN A 130 -44.89 4.15 1.74
N SER A 131 -44.18 3.83 2.79
CA SER A 131 -43.00 4.59 3.25
C SER A 131 -41.85 4.58 2.22
N ALA A 132 -41.54 3.42 1.66
CA ALA A 132 -40.52 3.27 0.64
C ALA A 132 -40.91 4.00 -0.68
N LEU A 133 -42.18 3.93 -1.05
CA LEU A 133 -42.71 4.62 -2.23
C LEU A 133 -42.64 6.13 -2.10
N THR A 134 -43.01 6.72 -0.95
CA THR A 134 -42.94 8.18 -0.73
C THR A 134 -41.52 8.69 -0.85
N THR A 135 -40.56 7.97 -0.30
CA THR A 135 -39.13 8.34 -0.42
C THR A 135 -38.63 8.21 -1.87
N TRP A 136 -39.02 7.13 -2.55
CA TRP A 136 -38.66 6.95 -3.96
C TRP A 136 -39.27 8.01 -4.88
N LEU A 137 -40.53 8.40 -4.67
CA LEU A 137 -41.21 9.44 -5.47
C LEU A 137 -40.55 10.81 -5.32
N VAL A 138 -40.00 11.13 -4.14
CA VAL A 138 -39.26 12.39 -3.93
C VAL A 138 -37.97 12.42 -4.76
N ASP A 139 -37.32 11.30 -4.88
CA ASP A 139 -36.05 11.18 -5.62
C ASP A 139 -36.25 10.94 -7.12
N TRP A 140 -37.47 10.59 -7.56
CA TRP A 140 -37.74 10.17 -8.92
C TRP A 140 -37.67 11.27 -9.99
N GLN A 141 -37.96 12.50 -9.72
CA GLN A 141 -37.84 13.64 -10.64
C GLN A 141 -38.31 13.44 -12.10
N GLY A 142 -39.14 12.38 -12.38
CA GLY A 142 -39.73 12.14 -13.72
C GLY A 142 -38.77 11.55 -14.77
N SER A 143 -37.70 10.86 -14.38
CA SER A 143 -36.78 10.21 -15.34
C SER A 143 -37.28 8.82 -15.78
N ASP A 144 -37.20 8.56 -17.10
CA ASP A 144 -37.56 7.27 -17.73
C ASP A 144 -36.43 6.28 -17.72
N GLU A 145 -35.73 6.10 -16.57
CA GLU A 145 -34.64 5.16 -16.45
C GLU A 145 -34.89 4.11 -15.37
N ASN A 146 -34.36 2.88 -15.59
CA ASN A 146 -34.31 1.86 -14.55
C ASN A 146 -33.44 2.33 -13.41
N ARG A 147 -33.94 2.27 -12.15
CA ARG A 147 -33.22 2.75 -10.99
C ARG A 147 -33.18 1.74 -9.86
N PHE A 148 -32.08 1.81 -9.17
CA PHE A 148 -31.86 1.16 -7.90
C PHE A 148 -31.65 2.21 -6.82
N ALA A 149 -32.48 2.19 -5.77
CA ALA A 149 -32.34 3.05 -4.60
C ALA A 149 -32.11 2.20 -3.35
N GLU A 150 -31.08 2.54 -2.61
CA GLU A 150 -30.77 1.91 -1.33
C GLU A 150 -31.27 2.80 -0.20
N GLN A 151 -32.29 2.34 0.53
CA GLN A 151 -32.81 2.98 1.74
C GLN A 151 -32.31 2.26 2.99
N ASP A 152 -32.43 2.86 4.17
CA ASP A 152 -31.91 2.30 5.43
C ASP A 152 -32.41 0.88 5.72
N GLN A 153 -33.66 0.58 5.43
CA GLN A 153 -34.29 -0.70 5.74
C GLN A 153 -34.66 -1.55 4.53
N SER A 154 -34.57 -1.02 3.30
CA SER A 154 -34.99 -1.69 2.08
C SER A 154 -34.13 -1.35 0.87
N PHE A 155 -34.06 -2.29 -0.07
CA PHE A 155 -33.67 -2.03 -1.45
C PHE A 155 -34.92 -1.78 -2.27
N VAL A 156 -34.93 -0.74 -3.08
CA VAL A 156 -36.01 -0.41 -3.98
C VAL A 156 -35.49 -0.48 -5.41
N PHE A 157 -36.08 -1.40 -6.18
CA PHE A 157 -35.80 -1.54 -7.61
C PHE A 157 -36.95 -0.96 -8.40
N SER A 158 -36.68 -0.18 -9.43
CA SER A 158 -37.68 0.29 -10.38
C SER A 158 -37.24 -0.06 -11.80
N GLN A 159 -38.17 -0.63 -12.56
CA GLN A 159 -38.03 -0.83 -14.00
C GLN A 159 -39.16 -0.18 -14.75
N VAL A 160 -38.81 0.40 -15.89
CA VAL A 160 -39.76 1.07 -16.79
C VAL A 160 -40.60 0.02 -17.51
N LEU A 161 -41.88 0.29 -17.67
CA LEU A 161 -42.83 -0.52 -18.44
C LEU A 161 -43.14 0.17 -19.77
N HIS A 162 -42.85 -0.50 -20.89
CA HIS A 162 -43.06 0.04 -22.23
C HIS A 162 -44.28 -0.60 -22.90
N ASN A 163 -45.03 0.18 -23.64
CA ASN A 163 -46.07 -0.35 -24.53
C ASN A 163 -45.43 -0.89 -25.84
N SER A 164 -46.27 -1.47 -26.71
CA SER A 164 -45.85 -1.96 -28.04
C SER A 164 -45.20 -0.93 -28.96
N PHE A 165 -45.31 0.34 -28.66
CA PHE A 165 -44.73 1.45 -29.41
C PHE A 165 -43.46 1.99 -28.78
N GLY A 166 -42.98 1.39 -27.67
CA GLY A 166 -41.79 1.81 -26.94
C GLY A 166 -42.01 3.08 -26.08
N GLN A 167 -43.27 3.44 -25.80
CA GLN A 167 -43.58 4.56 -24.91
C GLN A 167 -43.71 4.08 -23.47
N THR A 168 -43.31 4.90 -22.53
CA THR A 168 -43.39 4.62 -21.09
C THR A 168 -44.81 4.74 -20.60
N GLU A 169 -45.43 3.62 -20.16
CA GLU A 169 -46.78 3.57 -19.58
C GLU A 169 -46.74 3.62 -18.04
N GLY A 170 -45.62 3.22 -17.42
CA GLY A 170 -45.52 3.22 -15.99
C GLY A 170 -44.21 2.55 -15.50
N PHE A 171 -44.14 2.22 -14.21
CA PHE A 171 -43.02 1.60 -13.57
C PHE A 171 -43.42 0.44 -12.68
N LEU A 172 -42.64 -0.62 -12.70
CA LEU A 172 -42.72 -1.71 -11.74
C LEU A 172 -41.69 -1.46 -10.63
N LEU A 173 -42.14 -1.37 -9.39
CA LEU A 173 -41.30 -1.22 -8.21
C LEU A 173 -41.32 -2.52 -7.41
N LEU A 174 -40.10 -2.99 -7.01
CA LEU A 174 -39.93 -4.10 -6.10
C LEU A 174 -39.19 -3.60 -4.86
N ILE A 175 -39.77 -3.86 -3.69
CA ILE A 175 -39.23 -3.48 -2.38
C ILE A 175 -38.76 -4.74 -1.65
N TYR A 176 -37.47 -4.78 -1.39
CA TYR A 176 -36.82 -5.91 -0.70
C TYR A 176 -36.36 -5.48 0.70
N GLU A 177 -36.77 -6.21 1.73
CA GLU A 177 -36.40 -5.89 3.11
C GLU A 177 -34.97 -6.36 3.43
N LYS A 178 -34.15 -5.46 3.96
CA LYS A 178 -32.74 -5.73 4.32
C LYS A 178 -32.58 -6.57 5.59
N ALA A 179 -33.65 -7.09 6.20
CA ALA A 179 -33.58 -7.76 7.50
C ALA A 179 -32.64 -8.99 7.47
N GLU A 180 -32.85 -9.91 6.51
CA GLU A 180 -31.99 -11.09 6.33
C GLU A 180 -30.58 -10.68 5.87
N PHE A 181 -30.48 -9.76 4.90
CA PHE A 181 -29.22 -9.21 4.45
C PHE A 181 -28.39 -8.69 5.63
N ASN A 182 -28.96 -7.82 6.45
CA ASN A 182 -28.28 -7.24 7.61
C ASN A 182 -27.99 -8.28 8.70
N GLN A 183 -28.78 -9.34 8.82
CA GLN A 183 -28.54 -10.43 9.74
C GLN A 183 -27.31 -11.23 9.34
N VAL A 184 -27.21 -11.64 8.08
CA VAL A 184 -26.04 -12.37 7.54
C VAL A 184 -24.78 -11.51 7.66
N ILE A 185 -24.85 -10.24 7.25
CA ILE A 185 -23.72 -9.32 7.35
C ILE A 185 -23.25 -9.19 8.82
N ARG A 186 -24.17 -9.00 9.78
CA ARG A 186 -23.82 -8.95 11.21
C ARG A 186 -23.24 -10.26 11.73
N GLN A 187 -23.75 -11.40 11.26
CA GLN A 187 -23.25 -12.71 11.66
C GLN A 187 -21.84 -12.95 11.14
N VAL A 188 -21.56 -12.63 9.88
CA VAL A 188 -20.22 -12.70 9.29
C VAL A 188 -19.27 -11.72 10.00
N GLN A 189 -19.69 -10.49 10.23
CA GLN A 189 -18.91 -9.51 10.99
C GLN A 189 -18.51 -10.04 12.39
N LYS A 190 -19.47 -10.63 13.12
CA LYS A 190 -19.19 -11.22 14.43
C LYS A 190 -18.20 -12.38 14.36
N ARG A 191 -18.37 -13.29 13.39
CA ARG A 191 -17.45 -14.43 13.18
C ARG A 191 -16.04 -13.94 12.81
N LEU A 192 -15.93 -12.97 11.89
CA LEU A 192 -14.65 -12.36 11.50
C LEU A 192 -13.96 -11.68 12.68
N PHE A 193 -14.71 -10.93 13.48
CA PHE A 193 -14.17 -10.28 14.68
C PHE A 193 -13.67 -11.29 15.73
N GLN A 194 -14.44 -12.35 15.98
CA GLN A 194 -14.05 -13.42 16.92
C GLN A 194 -12.78 -14.14 16.44
N ALA A 195 -12.71 -14.45 15.15
CA ALA A 195 -11.53 -15.07 14.55
C ALA A 195 -10.28 -14.15 14.63
N ALA A 196 -10.46 -12.88 14.29
CA ALA A 196 -9.38 -11.89 14.38
C ALA A 196 -8.86 -11.76 15.82
N LEU A 197 -9.76 -11.68 16.81
CA LEU A 197 -9.40 -11.60 18.22
C LEU A 197 -8.62 -12.84 18.69
N LEU A 198 -9.08 -14.03 18.32
CA LEU A 198 -8.40 -15.28 18.65
C LEU A 198 -6.99 -15.34 18.05
N VAL A 199 -6.85 -15.02 16.76
CA VAL A 199 -5.57 -15.01 16.07
C VAL A 199 -4.61 -13.98 16.68
N ILE A 200 -5.09 -12.77 16.99
CA ILE A 200 -4.30 -11.72 17.63
C ILE A 200 -3.80 -12.18 19.01
N LEU A 201 -4.67 -12.77 19.84
CA LEU A 201 -4.29 -13.25 21.16
C LEU A 201 -3.23 -14.35 21.09
N LEU A 202 -3.45 -15.36 20.23
CA LEU A 202 -2.50 -16.47 20.06
C LEU A 202 -1.16 -16.00 19.50
N ALA A 203 -1.18 -15.20 18.42
CA ALA A 203 0.03 -14.69 17.80
C ALA A 203 0.80 -13.74 18.74
N THR A 204 0.11 -12.92 19.51
CA THR A 204 0.74 -12.05 20.51
C THR A 204 1.38 -12.86 21.63
N LEU A 205 0.70 -13.88 22.13
CA LEU A 205 1.24 -14.77 23.17
C LEU A 205 2.50 -15.48 22.70
N VAL A 206 2.46 -16.09 21.52
CA VAL A 206 3.63 -16.74 20.89
C VAL A 206 4.75 -15.74 20.67
N GLY A 207 4.42 -14.56 20.15
CA GLY A 207 5.37 -13.48 19.90
C GLY A 207 6.07 -12.99 21.18
N LEU A 208 5.33 -12.86 22.28
CA LEU A 208 5.89 -12.53 23.60
C LEU A 208 6.96 -13.56 24.06
N VAL A 209 6.62 -14.84 23.93
CA VAL A 209 7.55 -15.93 24.28
C VAL A 209 8.80 -15.87 23.41
N VAL A 210 8.64 -15.70 22.10
CA VAL A 210 9.76 -15.64 21.15
C VAL A 210 10.65 -14.42 21.40
N VAL A 211 10.07 -13.23 21.57
CA VAL A 211 10.82 -11.99 21.89
C VAL A 211 11.58 -12.15 23.21
N TYR A 212 10.95 -12.74 24.24
CA TYR A 212 11.62 -13.03 25.51
C TYR A 212 12.82 -13.96 25.33
N LEU A 213 12.67 -15.06 24.58
CA LEU A 213 13.75 -16.00 24.32
C LEU A 213 14.91 -15.37 23.54
N LEU A 214 14.62 -14.55 22.54
CA LEU A 214 15.62 -13.85 21.74
C LEU A 214 16.36 -12.75 22.50
N LEU A 215 15.68 -12.06 23.41
CA LEU A 215 16.29 -10.99 24.22
C LEU A 215 16.99 -11.48 25.47
N ARG A 216 16.70 -12.70 25.92
CA ARG A 216 17.26 -13.28 27.14
C ARG A 216 18.80 -13.16 27.24
N PRO A 217 19.60 -13.51 26.19
CA PRO A 217 21.06 -13.37 26.26
C PRO A 217 21.50 -11.92 26.38
N THR A 218 20.86 -10.98 25.65
CA THR A 218 21.18 -9.54 25.70
C THR A 218 20.84 -8.95 27.07
N LEU A 219 19.71 -9.33 27.64
CA LEU A 219 19.31 -8.90 28.99
C LEU A 219 20.26 -9.43 30.07
N TYR A 220 20.70 -10.69 29.92
CA TYR A 220 21.69 -11.28 30.82
C TYR A 220 23.03 -10.51 30.79
N SER A 221 23.50 -10.17 29.60
CA SER A 221 24.71 -9.34 29.42
C SER A 221 24.56 -7.96 30.07
N LEU A 222 23.42 -7.28 29.83
CA LEU A 222 23.13 -5.97 30.43
C LEU A 222 23.11 -6.02 31.98
N HIS A 223 22.56 -7.08 32.57
CA HIS A 223 22.55 -7.27 34.03
C HIS A 223 23.96 -7.49 34.59
N ARG A 224 24.77 -8.32 33.95
CA ARG A 224 26.16 -8.52 34.33
C ARG A 224 26.96 -7.22 34.29
N MET A 225 26.77 -6.40 33.26
CA MET A 225 27.42 -5.09 33.15
C MET A 225 26.95 -4.14 34.26
N LEU A 226 25.64 -4.16 34.61
CA LEU A 226 25.12 -3.34 35.69
C LEU A 226 25.70 -3.76 37.06
N ASP A 227 25.77 -5.05 37.32
CA ASP A 227 26.35 -5.57 38.56
C ASP A 227 27.84 -5.23 38.66
N SER A 228 28.58 -5.29 37.55
CA SER A 228 30.00 -4.90 37.51
C SER A 228 30.17 -3.40 37.75
N LEU A 229 29.36 -2.54 37.18
CA LEU A 229 29.39 -1.09 37.46
C LEU A 229 29.07 -0.78 38.93
N LEU A 230 28.16 -1.51 39.54
CA LEU A 230 27.82 -1.37 40.97
C LEU A 230 29.00 -1.82 41.86
N GLN A 231 29.73 -2.89 41.50
CA GLN A 231 30.92 -3.32 42.21
C GLN A 231 32.05 -2.27 42.10
N LEU A 232 32.26 -1.72 40.92
CA LEU A 232 33.23 -0.62 40.68
C LEU A 232 32.91 0.65 41.46
N GLU A 233 31.62 1.05 41.52
CA GLU A 233 31.16 2.15 42.35
C GLU A 233 31.46 1.95 43.85
N ALA A 234 31.38 0.70 44.30
CA ALA A 234 31.74 0.28 45.64
C ALA A 234 33.26 0.17 45.88
N GLY A 235 34.10 0.43 44.89
CA GLY A 235 35.57 0.29 44.97
C GLY A 235 36.06 -1.15 44.93
N GLN A 236 35.25 -2.11 44.49
CA GLN A 236 35.58 -3.52 44.34
C GLN A 236 35.92 -3.80 42.87
N ARG A 237 36.84 -4.79 42.62
CA ARG A 237 37.09 -5.29 41.26
C ARG A 237 35.88 -6.06 40.77
N SER A 238 35.56 -5.94 39.49
CA SER A 238 34.45 -6.67 38.87
C SER A 238 34.82 -8.15 38.64
N ASP A 239 33.80 -9.02 38.61
CA ASP A 239 33.95 -10.42 38.30
C ASP A 239 34.06 -10.67 36.76
N LEU A 240 34.11 -9.64 35.94
CA LEU A 240 34.27 -9.73 34.48
C LEU A 240 35.74 -10.04 34.15
N GLN A 241 35.99 -11.24 33.60
CA GLN A 241 37.32 -11.59 33.08
C GLN A 241 37.37 -11.34 31.56
N PRO A 242 38.52 -10.89 31.01
CA PRO A 242 38.70 -10.62 29.58
C PRO A 242 38.36 -11.81 28.66
N ASN A 243 38.62 -13.05 29.18
CA ASN A 243 38.38 -14.27 28.40
C ASN A 243 36.94 -14.81 28.45
N ASN A 244 36.05 -14.23 29.27
CA ASN A 244 34.68 -14.66 29.46
C ASN A 244 33.65 -13.61 29.02
N THR A 245 34.07 -12.63 28.24
CA THR A 245 33.21 -11.60 27.72
C THR A 245 32.46 -12.11 26.47
N HIS A 246 31.15 -12.35 26.62
CA HIS A 246 30.26 -12.76 25.51
C HIS A 246 29.53 -11.59 24.84
N GLY A 247 29.79 -10.34 25.27
CA GLY A 247 29.08 -9.17 24.77
C GLY A 247 30.01 -8.10 24.17
N PHE A 248 29.54 -7.47 23.10
CA PHE A 248 30.24 -6.42 22.35
C PHE A 248 30.69 -5.19 23.19
N ILE A 249 30.10 -4.96 24.36
CA ILE A 249 30.32 -3.79 25.22
C ILE A 249 31.03 -4.18 26.53
N GLU A 250 30.95 -5.46 26.91
CA GLU A 250 31.56 -5.97 28.15
C GLU A 250 33.09 -5.79 28.14
N ALA A 251 33.73 -5.97 26.97
CA ALA A 251 35.16 -5.78 26.80
C ALA A 251 35.62 -4.34 27.10
N GLU A 252 34.85 -3.35 26.63
CA GLU A 252 35.11 -1.92 26.87
C GLU A 252 34.95 -1.55 28.36
N LEU A 253 34.04 -2.22 29.05
CA LEU A 253 33.84 -2.00 30.48
C LEU A 253 35.02 -2.52 31.30
N VAL A 254 35.57 -3.69 30.95
CA VAL A 254 36.78 -4.26 31.59
C VAL A 254 38.00 -3.36 31.41
N GLU A 255 38.17 -2.78 30.21
CA GLU A 255 39.26 -1.80 29.96
C GLU A 255 39.06 -0.48 30.71
N LEU A 256 37.83 0.01 30.79
CA LEU A 256 37.49 1.19 31.58
C LEU A 256 37.81 0.96 33.06
N GLU A 257 37.51 -0.23 33.59
CA GLU A 257 37.81 -0.63 34.94
C GLU A 257 39.36 -0.54 35.24
N ARG A 258 40.17 -1.08 34.34
CA ARG A 258 41.63 -0.99 34.47
C ARG A 258 42.12 0.47 34.53
N VAL A 259 41.62 1.32 33.64
CA VAL A 259 41.99 2.73 33.62
C VAL A 259 41.54 3.47 34.88
N CYS A 260 40.36 3.16 35.42
CA CYS A 260 39.90 3.73 36.69
C CYS A 260 40.69 3.27 37.90
N HIS A 261 41.41 2.13 37.81
CA HIS A 261 42.35 1.65 38.82
C HIS A 261 43.82 2.07 38.59
N GLY A 262 44.10 2.88 37.55
CA GLY A 262 45.40 3.41 37.25
C GLY A 262 46.31 2.52 36.41
N GLU A 263 45.80 1.44 35.81
CA GLU A 263 46.51 0.54 34.92
C GLU A 263 46.51 1.13 33.48
N THR A 264 47.60 0.99 32.73
CA THR A 264 47.67 1.39 31.32
C THR A 264 46.92 0.42 30.42
N ALA A 265 45.98 0.88 29.62
CA ALA A 265 45.24 0.07 28.68
C ALA A 265 46.13 -0.41 27.51
N PRO A 266 46.12 -1.72 27.11
CA PRO A 266 46.81 -2.17 25.92
C PRO A 266 46.17 -1.58 24.66
N HIS A 267 47.01 -1.04 23.77
CA HIS A 267 46.59 -0.47 22.46
C HIS A 267 46.13 -1.60 21.51
N SER A 268 44.87 -1.73 21.25
CA SER A 268 44.17 -2.41 20.15
C SER A 268 43.12 -3.40 20.61
N ILE A 269 41.85 -2.94 20.61
CA ILE A 269 40.71 -3.86 20.55
C ILE A 269 40.36 -4.05 19.07
N ASP A 270 40.62 -5.27 18.57
CA ASP A 270 40.38 -5.63 17.18
C ASP A 270 38.88 -5.60 16.87
N GLY A 271 38.48 -4.92 15.77
CA GLY A 271 37.09 -4.66 15.39
C GLY A 271 36.27 -5.88 14.96
N SER A 272 36.64 -7.09 15.34
CA SER A 272 36.01 -8.33 14.84
C SER A 272 34.59 -8.61 15.36
N ASN A 273 34.17 -8.03 16.48
CA ASN A 273 32.86 -8.32 17.12
C ASN A 273 31.68 -7.43 16.70
N ARG A 274 31.81 -6.69 15.60
CA ARG A 274 30.75 -5.80 15.08
C ARG A 274 29.48 -6.55 14.61
N LYS A 275 29.54 -7.89 14.48
CA LYS A 275 28.49 -8.74 13.86
C LYS A 275 27.41 -9.22 14.84
N GLU A 276 27.62 -9.24 16.15
CA GLU A 276 26.65 -9.85 17.09
C GLU A 276 25.42 -8.96 17.37
N GLY A 277 25.58 -7.66 17.51
CA GLY A 277 24.45 -6.75 17.74
C GLY A 277 23.46 -6.68 16.57
N THR A 278 23.94 -6.90 15.34
CA THR A 278 23.11 -6.93 14.13
C THR A 278 22.35 -8.24 13.96
N ARG A 279 22.89 -9.37 14.44
CA ARG A 279 22.24 -10.69 14.37
C ARG A 279 20.98 -10.77 15.22
N GLY A 280 21.01 -10.22 16.45
CA GLY A 280 19.83 -10.19 17.33
C GLY A 280 18.67 -9.36 16.75
N ALA A 281 18.96 -8.17 16.22
CA ALA A 281 17.98 -7.32 15.58
C ALA A 281 17.35 -7.99 14.33
N PHE A 282 18.17 -8.65 13.51
CA PHE A 282 17.72 -9.41 12.35
C PHE A 282 16.84 -10.60 12.74
N ALA A 283 17.20 -11.33 13.79
CA ALA A 283 16.42 -12.46 14.29
C ALA A 283 15.02 -12.00 14.79
N ILE A 284 14.95 -10.89 15.54
CA ILE A 284 13.68 -10.31 15.98
C ILE A 284 12.82 -9.91 14.78
N LEU A 285 13.41 -9.26 13.78
CA LEU A 285 12.71 -8.87 12.55
C LEU A 285 12.18 -10.08 11.79
N ALA A 286 13.03 -11.07 11.53
CA ALA A 286 12.67 -12.27 10.77
C ALA A 286 11.55 -13.08 11.47
N THR A 287 11.65 -13.25 12.79
CA THR A 287 10.59 -13.95 13.56
C THR A 287 9.29 -13.19 13.62
N THR A 288 9.34 -11.85 13.68
CA THR A 288 8.11 -11.04 13.63
C THR A 288 7.43 -11.12 12.28
N ILE A 289 8.19 -11.03 11.18
CA ILE A 289 7.63 -11.20 9.83
C ILE A 289 7.01 -12.60 9.69
N LEU A 290 7.70 -13.64 10.16
CA LEU A 290 7.18 -15.01 10.13
C LEU A 290 5.86 -15.13 10.91
N LEU A 291 5.76 -14.52 12.09
CA LEU A 291 4.52 -14.51 12.88
C LEU A 291 3.39 -13.76 12.18
N ILE A 292 3.68 -12.63 11.53
CA ILE A 292 2.70 -11.88 10.73
C ILE A 292 2.19 -12.76 9.59
N VAL A 293 3.11 -13.43 8.86
CA VAL A 293 2.74 -14.31 7.75
C VAL A 293 1.83 -15.44 8.24
N ILE A 294 2.20 -16.12 9.33
CA ILE A 294 1.40 -17.22 9.88
C ILE A 294 0.03 -16.72 10.36
N ALA A 295 -0.01 -15.61 11.10
CA ALA A 295 -1.23 -15.04 11.64
C ALA A 295 -2.19 -14.57 10.52
N THR A 296 -1.67 -13.87 9.50
CA THR A 296 -2.48 -13.41 8.37
C THR A 296 -2.97 -14.56 7.51
N LEU A 297 -2.15 -15.57 7.24
CA LEU A 297 -2.57 -16.75 6.48
C LEU A 297 -3.61 -17.59 7.22
N ALA A 298 -3.45 -17.78 8.54
CA ALA A 298 -4.44 -18.49 9.37
C ALA A 298 -5.77 -17.73 9.39
N SER A 299 -5.73 -16.40 9.56
CA SER A 299 -6.93 -15.55 9.50
C SER A 299 -7.58 -15.61 8.12
N ALA A 300 -6.79 -15.55 7.05
CA ALA A 300 -7.26 -15.60 5.68
C ALA A 300 -7.94 -16.92 5.33
N TRP A 301 -7.34 -18.04 5.71
CA TRP A 301 -7.91 -19.36 5.47
C TRP A 301 -9.30 -19.52 6.10
N TYR A 302 -9.43 -19.08 7.36
CA TYR A 302 -10.72 -19.11 8.06
C TYR A 302 -11.75 -18.15 7.45
N GLN A 303 -11.32 -16.98 6.99
CA GLN A 303 -12.20 -16.00 6.32
C GLN A 303 -12.71 -16.53 4.97
N LEU A 304 -11.84 -17.18 4.19
CA LEU A 304 -12.25 -17.83 2.92
C LEU A 304 -13.28 -18.93 3.14
N ASP A 305 -13.13 -19.72 4.21
CA ASP A 305 -14.09 -20.74 4.58
C ASP A 305 -15.48 -20.16 4.92
N ILE A 306 -15.50 -19.07 5.73
CA ILE A 306 -16.74 -18.33 6.02
C ILE A 306 -17.36 -17.79 4.74
N PHE A 307 -16.57 -17.19 3.84
CA PHE A 307 -17.09 -16.61 2.61
C PHE A 307 -17.69 -17.67 1.70
N LYS A 308 -17.01 -18.78 1.52
CA LYS A 308 -17.52 -19.90 0.74
C LYS A 308 -18.84 -20.43 1.31
N SER A 309 -18.91 -20.62 2.63
CA SER A 309 -20.09 -21.15 3.29
C SER A 309 -21.31 -20.22 3.24
N GLU A 310 -21.12 -18.91 3.14
CA GLU A 310 -22.22 -17.93 3.10
C GLU A 310 -22.57 -17.46 1.67
N LEU A 311 -21.62 -17.47 0.72
CA LEU A 311 -21.88 -17.06 -0.66
C LEU A 311 -22.49 -18.20 -1.50
N GLN A 312 -22.06 -19.45 -1.29
CA GLN A 312 -22.55 -20.60 -2.05
C GLN A 312 -24.07 -20.80 -1.95
N PRO A 313 -24.74 -20.63 -0.78
CA PRO A 313 -26.20 -20.68 -0.71
C PRO A 313 -26.91 -19.59 -1.51
N GLN A 314 -26.32 -18.42 -1.67
CA GLN A 314 -26.90 -17.33 -2.46
C GLN A 314 -26.79 -17.60 -3.97
N GLU A 315 -25.67 -18.18 -4.42
CA GLU A 315 -25.52 -18.68 -5.79
C GLU A 315 -26.60 -19.74 -6.10
N ALA A 316 -26.82 -20.67 -5.15
CA ALA A 316 -27.88 -21.67 -5.25
C ALA A 316 -29.29 -21.03 -5.34
N LYS A 317 -29.58 -20.06 -4.49
CA LYS A 317 -30.84 -19.31 -4.53
C LYS A 317 -31.04 -18.60 -5.88
N LYS A 318 -30.00 -17.95 -6.43
CA LYS A 318 -30.04 -17.32 -7.75
C LYS A 318 -30.35 -18.33 -8.85
N ALA A 319 -29.66 -19.46 -8.88
CA ALA A 319 -29.87 -20.52 -9.87
C ALA A 319 -31.28 -21.14 -9.80
N LEU A 320 -31.81 -21.38 -8.58
CA LEU A 320 -33.15 -21.88 -8.36
C LEU A 320 -34.20 -20.89 -8.84
N VAL A 321 -34.05 -19.59 -8.64
CA VAL A 321 -34.99 -18.58 -9.18
C VAL A 321 -35.04 -18.65 -10.71
N ILE A 322 -33.90 -18.82 -11.38
CA ILE A 322 -33.86 -19.02 -12.85
C ILE A 322 -34.55 -20.32 -13.25
N ALA A 323 -34.25 -21.40 -12.54
CA ALA A 323 -34.87 -22.69 -12.81
C ALA A 323 -36.41 -22.67 -12.62
N ASP A 324 -36.88 -22.02 -11.54
CA ASP A 324 -38.31 -21.83 -11.26
C ASP A 324 -38.98 -20.93 -12.30
N GLN A 325 -38.32 -19.94 -12.82
CA GLN A 325 -38.82 -19.08 -13.91
C GLN A 325 -39.09 -19.90 -15.15
N VAL A 326 -38.16 -20.77 -15.52
CA VAL A 326 -38.31 -21.65 -16.70
C VAL A 326 -39.32 -22.74 -16.44
N ALA A 327 -39.31 -23.39 -15.27
CA ALA A 327 -40.29 -24.38 -14.86
C ALA A 327 -41.71 -23.82 -14.84
N GLY A 328 -41.88 -22.59 -14.30
CA GLY A 328 -43.18 -21.93 -14.29
C GLY A 328 -43.77 -21.67 -15.68
N LYS A 329 -42.92 -21.30 -16.67
CA LYS A 329 -43.38 -21.17 -18.08
C LYS A 329 -43.81 -22.53 -18.67
N ILE A 330 -43.08 -23.59 -18.35
CA ILE A 330 -43.42 -24.94 -18.81
C ILE A 330 -44.73 -25.42 -18.16
N ASN A 331 -44.85 -25.24 -16.83
CA ASN A 331 -46.06 -25.63 -16.09
C ASN A 331 -47.29 -24.87 -16.62
N TYR A 332 -47.16 -23.57 -16.90
CA TYR A 332 -48.22 -22.77 -17.52
C TYR A 332 -48.69 -23.35 -18.85
N LEU A 333 -47.81 -23.84 -19.71
CA LEU A 333 -48.16 -24.48 -20.97
C LEU A 333 -48.84 -25.82 -20.75
N LEU A 334 -48.38 -26.60 -19.77
CA LEU A 334 -48.98 -27.90 -19.39
C LEU A 334 -50.41 -27.72 -18.85
N ASP A 335 -50.62 -26.74 -17.95
CA ASP A 335 -51.93 -26.43 -17.37
C ASP A 335 -52.92 -25.94 -18.44
N ASN A 336 -52.43 -25.33 -19.53
CA ASN A 336 -53.25 -24.94 -20.68
C ASN A 336 -53.41 -26.05 -21.72
N GLY A 337 -53.08 -27.30 -21.35
CA GLY A 337 -53.32 -28.50 -22.18
C GLY A 337 -52.33 -28.79 -23.30
N VAL A 338 -51.15 -28.09 -23.29
CA VAL A 338 -50.07 -28.37 -24.25
C VAL A 338 -49.27 -29.57 -23.74
N PRO A 339 -49.29 -30.73 -24.44
CA PRO A 339 -48.50 -31.87 -23.98
C PRO A 339 -47.00 -31.56 -23.95
N PHE A 340 -46.28 -32.07 -22.95
CA PHE A 340 -44.87 -31.82 -22.74
C PHE A 340 -43.98 -32.05 -23.99
N ASN A 341 -44.26 -33.11 -24.73
CA ASN A 341 -43.56 -33.51 -25.96
C ASN A 341 -43.79 -32.57 -27.17
N ARG A 342 -44.81 -31.71 -27.10
CA ARG A 342 -45.12 -30.69 -28.14
C ARG A 342 -44.57 -29.31 -27.86
N ILE A 343 -44.00 -29.07 -26.67
CA ILE A 343 -43.40 -27.78 -26.32
C ILE A 343 -42.17 -27.59 -27.20
N ARG A 344 -42.12 -26.49 -27.95
CA ARG A 344 -41.05 -26.12 -28.87
C ARG A 344 -40.57 -24.70 -28.54
N GLY A 345 -39.30 -24.39 -28.92
CA GLY A 345 -38.80 -23.05 -28.82
C GLY A 345 -38.25 -22.61 -27.42
N LEU A 346 -38.22 -23.50 -26.42
CA LEU A 346 -37.71 -23.19 -25.07
C LEU A 346 -36.25 -22.68 -25.08
N ALA A 347 -35.42 -23.20 -25.99
CA ALA A 347 -34.05 -22.75 -26.14
C ALA A 347 -33.95 -21.25 -26.52
N ALA A 348 -34.94 -20.72 -27.24
CA ALA A 348 -35.01 -19.27 -27.52
C ALA A 348 -35.37 -18.43 -26.29
N THR A 349 -36.08 -19.03 -25.32
CA THR A 349 -36.42 -18.37 -24.04
C THR A 349 -35.20 -18.23 -23.12
N TYR A 350 -34.20 -19.10 -23.29
CA TYR A 350 -32.99 -19.08 -22.46
C TYR A 350 -32.02 -17.99 -22.88
N ALA A 351 -32.02 -17.56 -24.15
CA ALA A 351 -31.09 -16.60 -24.70
C ALA A 351 -31.06 -15.25 -23.94
N PRO A 352 -32.18 -14.58 -23.61
CA PRO A 352 -32.20 -13.36 -22.84
C PRO A 352 -31.66 -13.54 -21.41
N ILE A 353 -31.96 -14.70 -20.78
CA ILE A 353 -31.49 -15.01 -19.42
C ILE A 353 -29.97 -15.17 -19.42
N GLN A 354 -29.41 -15.94 -20.38
CA GLN A 354 -27.97 -16.13 -20.49
C GLN A 354 -27.22 -14.83 -20.90
N ALA A 355 -27.87 -13.99 -21.73
CA ALA A 355 -27.27 -12.71 -22.13
C ALA A 355 -27.17 -11.71 -20.97
N SER A 356 -28.13 -11.75 -20.04
CA SER A 356 -28.13 -10.88 -18.85
C SER A 356 -27.32 -11.42 -17.67
N HIS A 357 -26.99 -12.73 -17.67
CA HIS A 357 -26.28 -13.42 -16.59
C HIS A 357 -25.13 -14.27 -17.14
N SER A 358 -23.95 -13.65 -17.22
CA SER A 358 -22.75 -14.30 -17.81
C SER A 358 -22.20 -15.49 -17.00
N ASP A 359 -22.66 -15.68 -15.77
CA ASP A 359 -22.33 -16.82 -14.91
C ASP A 359 -23.21 -18.05 -15.17
N VAL A 360 -24.33 -17.88 -15.89
CA VAL A 360 -25.25 -18.98 -16.27
C VAL A 360 -24.85 -19.55 -17.62
N GLU A 361 -24.09 -20.62 -17.61
CA GLU A 361 -23.55 -21.24 -18.82
C GLU A 361 -24.48 -22.24 -19.45
N PHE A 362 -25.32 -22.91 -18.66
CA PHE A 362 -26.20 -23.96 -19.13
C PHE A 362 -27.63 -23.83 -18.59
N ILE A 363 -28.62 -23.97 -19.45
CA ILE A 363 -30.01 -24.15 -19.08
C ILE A 363 -30.58 -25.27 -19.94
N GLY A 364 -31.33 -26.20 -19.34
CA GLY A 364 -31.97 -27.31 -20.05
C GLY A 364 -33.04 -28.01 -19.22
N VAL A 365 -33.70 -28.95 -19.81
CA VAL A 365 -34.72 -29.78 -19.15
C VAL A 365 -34.24 -31.23 -19.12
N LEU A 366 -34.21 -31.80 -17.92
CA LEU A 366 -33.90 -33.20 -17.64
C LEU A 366 -35.19 -34.00 -17.55
N GLN A 367 -35.36 -35.02 -18.38
CA GLN A 367 -36.48 -35.94 -18.28
C GLN A 367 -36.30 -36.99 -17.17
N ALA A 368 -37.36 -37.69 -16.80
CA ALA A 368 -37.31 -38.75 -15.80
C ALA A 368 -36.39 -39.93 -16.17
N ASP A 369 -36.10 -40.12 -17.46
CA ASP A 369 -35.16 -41.13 -18.00
C ASP A 369 -33.68 -40.67 -17.94
N GLY A 370 -33.41 -39.43 -17.45
CA GLY A 370 -32.08 -38.87 -17.37
C GLY A 370 -31.58 -38.22 -18.67
N SER A 371 -32.38 -38.16 -19.72
CA SER A 371 -32.04 -37.49 -20.97
C SER A 371 -32.24 -35.95 -20.87
N LEU A 372 -31.32 -35.20 -21.49
CA LEU A 372 -31.41 -33.75 -21.56
C LEU A 372 -32.12 -33.34 -22.86
N ILE A 373 -33.19 -32.57 -22.71
CA ILE A 373 -33.95 -32.00 -23.82
C ILE A 373 -33.98 -30.47 -23.72
N HIS A 374 -34.24 -29.81 -24.85
CA HIS A 374 -34.34 -28.36 -24.94
C HIS A 374 -33.16 -27.63 -24.28
N SER A 375 -31.96 -28.24 -24.35
CA SER A 375 -30.76 -27.69 -23.74
C SER A 375 -30.15 -26.55 -24.57
N LYS A 376 -29.60 -25.56 -23.90
CA LYS A 376 -28.78 -24.49 -24.49
C LYS A 376 -27.59 -24.20 -23.61
N THR A 377 -26.40 -24.16 -24.22
CA THR A 377 -25.15 -23.76 -23.61
C THR A 377 -24.72 -22.44 -24.22
N LEU A 378 -24.05 -21.58 -23.47
CA LEU A 378 -23.47 -20.32 -23.97
C LEU A 378 -22.38 -20.57 -25.04
N GLY A 379 -21.66 -21.74 -24.94
CA GLY A 379 -20.73 -22.24 -25.95
C GLY A 379 -21.34 -23.23 -26.95
N ALA A 380 -20.54 -23.69 -27.90
CA ALA A 380 -20.96 -24.66 -28.92
C ALA A 380 -21.09 -26.11 -28.41
N GLU A 381 -20.85 -26.38 -27.14
CA GLU A 381 -20.85 -27.72 -26.56
C GLU A 381 -22.26 -28.22 -26.28
N GLN A 382 -22.51 -29.47 -26.63
CA GLN A 382 -23.78 -30.17 -26.33
C GLN A 382 -23.54 -31.26 -25.29
N PHE A 383 -24.33 -31.25 -24.22
CA PHE A 383 -24.31 -32.26 -23.16
C PHE A 383 -25.50 -33.19 -23.30
N SER A 384 -25.24 -34.47 -23.15
CA SER A 384 -26.27 -35.53 -23.29
C SER A 384 -26.72 -36.12 -21.95
N SER A 385 -25.98 -35.88 -20.86
CA SER A 385 -26.29 -36.43 -19.55
C SER A 385 -25.96 -35.49 -18.40
N LEU A 386 -26.68 -35.64 -17.28
CA LEU A 386 -26.45 -34.90 -16.05
C LEU A 386 -25.04 -35.12 -15.50
N GLY A 387 -24.47 -36.32 -15.65
CA GLY A 387 -23.12 -36.64 -15.20
C GLY A 387 -22.02 -35.79 -15.87
N GLN A 388 -22.18 -35.54 -17.18
CA GLN A 388 -21.26 -34.65 -17.92
C GLN A 388 -21.37 -33.19 -17.44
N LEU A 389 -22.59 -32.73 -17.20
CA LEU A 389 -22.81 -31.37 -16.66
C LEU A 389 -22.23 -31.20 -15.26
N ALA A 390 -22.41 -32.17 -14.36
CA ALA A 390 -21.96 -32.12 -12.97
C ALA A 390 -20.43 -32.08 -12.81
N THR A 391 -19.69 -32.55 -13.83
CA THR A 391 -18.21 -32.44 -13.81
C THR A 391 -17.70 -31.06 -14.15
N ARG A 392 -18.53 -30.23 -14.79
CA ARG A 392 -18.12 -28.93 -15.30
C ARG A 392 -18.81 -27.76 -14.61
N PHE A 393 -20.06 -27.91 -14.22
CA PHE A 393 -20.89 -26.84 -13.65
C PHE A 393 -21.43 -27.20 -12.27
N ASN A 394 -21.67 -26.18 -11.44
CA ASN A 394 -22.54 -26.31 -10.27
C ASN A 394 -23.96 -26.39 -10.74
N ILE A 395 -24.61 -27.54 -10.48
CA ILE A 395 -25.94 -27.89 -11.01
C ILE A 395 -27.00 -27.64 -9.95
N TYR A 396 -28.04 -26.92 -10.38
CA TYR A 396 -29.26 -26.68 -9.60
C TYR A 396 -30.48 -27.09 -10.42
N GLN A 397 -31.49 -27.71 -9.76
CA GLN A 397 -32.63 -28.23 -10.48
C GLN A 397 -33.95 -27.96 -9.74
N THR A 398 -34.99 -27.68 -10.53
CA THR A 398 -36.36 -27.48 -10.06
C THR A 398 -37.29 -28.42 -10.81
N PRO A 399 -38.18 -29.18 -10.10
CA PRO A 399 -39.09 -30.12 -10.73
C PRO A 399 -40.20 -29.44 -11.55
N ILE A 400 -40.55 -30.02 -12.69
CA ILE A 400 -41.73 -29.69 -13.48
C ILE A 400 -42.83 -30.66 -13.05
N GLN A 401 -43.95 -30.14 -12.57
CA GLN A 401 -45.05 -30.91 -12.01
C GLN A 401 -46.23 -30.94 -12.98
N GLN A 402 -46.86 -32.10 -13.10
CA GLN A 402 -48.14 -32.27 -13.76
C GLN A 402 -48.98 -33.22 -12.91
N ASP A 403 -50.20 -32.83 -12.55
CA ASP A 403 -51.10 -33.63 -11.70
C ASP A 403 -50.45 -34.16 -10.42
N ASP A 404 -49.73 -33.32 -9.69
CA ASP A 404 -48.92 -33.61 -8.49
C ASP A 404 -47.77 -34.62 -8.70
N SER A 405 -47.42 -34.99 -9.93
CA SER A 405 -46.27 -35.82 -10.24
C SER A 405 -45.14 -35.03 -10.94
N ALA A 406 -43.88 -35.23 -10.53
CA ALA A 406 -42.74 -34.66 -11.23
C ALA A 406 -42.46 -35.44 -12.51
N ILE A 407 -42.66 -34.82 -13.68
CA ILE A 407 -42.46 -35.42 -15.01
C ILE A 407 -41.07 -35.13 -15.59
N ALA A 408 -40.46 -34.03 -15.22
CA ALA A 408 -39.14 -33.57 -15.66
C ALA A 408 -38.57 -32.57 -14.64
N SER A 409 -37.33 -32.11 -14.82
CA SER A 409 -36.72 -31.04 -14.02
C SER A 409 -36.03 -30.02 -14.91
N VAL A 410 -36.15 -28.74 -14.59
CA VAL A 410 -35.32 -27.72 -15.19
C VAL A 410 -33.96 -27.74 -14.50
N VAL A 411 -32.89 -27.73 -15.30
CA VAL A 411 -31.52 -27.79 -14.84
C VAL A 411 -30.81 -26.51 -15.24
N VAL A 412 -30.19 -25.85 -14.28
CA VAL A 412 -29.37 -24.66 -14.48
C VAL A 412 -27.93 -24.96 -14.02
N GLY A 413 -26.97 -24.72 -14.91
CA GLY A 413 -25.53 -24.88 -14.64
C GLY A 413 -24.85 -23.55 -14.54
N ILE A 414 -24.25 -23.28 -13.36
CA ILE A 414 -23.43 -22.09 -13.12
C ILE A 414 -21.95 -22.46 -13.23
N ASP A 415 -21.18 -21.61 -13.89
CA ASP A 415 -19.72 -21.79 -14.00
C ASP A 415 -19.04 -21.60 -12.63
N PRO A 416 -18.41 -22.65 -12.07
CA PRO A 416 -17.66 -22.54 -10.82
C PRO A 416 -16.46 -21.57 -10.92
N ALA A 417 -15.98 -21.27 -12.13
CA ALA A 417 -14.86 -20.33 -12.34
C ALA A 417 -15.20 -18.91 -11.90
N VAL A 418 -16.47 -18.49 -11.96
CA VAL A 418 -16.91 -17.16 -11.53
C VAL A 418 -16.71 -16.98 -10.02
N MET A 419 -17.17 -17.98 -9.23
CA MET A 419 -16.94 -17.99 -7.78
C MET A 419 -15.44 -18.11 -7.46
N ALA A 420 -14.72 -18.98 -8.18
CA ALA A 420 -13.28 -19.15 -8.00
C ALA A 420 -12.51 -17.85 -8.30
N LYS A 421 -12.90 -17.08 -9.33
CA LYS A 421 -12.32 -15.78 -9.65
C LYS A 421 -12.53 -14.75 -8.51
N SER A 422 -13.75 -14.68 -7.96
CA SER A 422 -14.06 -13.82 -6.82
C SER A 422 -13.23 -14.18 -5.57
N LEU A 423 -13.07 -15.48 -5.28
CA LEU A 423 -12.19 -15.94 -4.19
C LEU A 423 -10.71 -15.67 -4.47
N GLN A 424 -10.27 -15.80 -5.72
CA GLN A 424 -8.90 -15.48 -6.14
C GLN A 424 -8.57 -13.99 -5.93
N GLU A 425 -9.49 -13.08 -6.25
CA GLU A 425 -9.31 -11.66 -5.98
C GLU A 425 -9.13 -11.39 -4.49
N ILE A 426 -9.90 -12.05 -3.63
CA ILE A 426 -9.75 -11.96 -2.17
C ILE A 426 -8.36 -12.45 -1.72
N ILE A 427 -7.89 -13.57 -2.26
CA ILE A 427 -6.55 -14.09 -1.96
C ILE A 427 -5.45 -13.11 -2.37
N LEU A 428 -5.60 -12.48 -3.54
CA LEU A 428 -4.65 -11.46 -4.02
C LEU A 428 -4.66 -10.21 -3.13
N ASP A 429 -5.83 -9.75 -2.68
CA ASP A 429 -5.94 -8.64 -1.73
C ASP A 429 -5.27 -8.97 -0.39
N ILE A 430 -5.48 -10.20 0.13
CA ILE A 430 -4.80 -10.69 1.33
C ILE A 430 -3.28 -10.72 1.14
N GLY A 431 -2.80 -11.16 -0.03
CA GLY A 431 -1.38 -11.14 -0.39
C GLY A 431 -0.80 -9.72 -0.35
N ALA A 432 -1.52 -8.75 -0.90
CA ALA A 432 -1.12 -7.34 -0.84
C ALA A 432 -1.07 -6.82 0.60
N ILE A 433 -2.09 -7.11 1.42
CA ILE A 433 -2.14 -6.73 2.84
C ILE A 433 -0.97 -7.35 3.62
N LEU A 434 -0.63 -8.60 3.32
CA LEU A 434 0.50 -9.30 3.96
C LEU A 434 1.83 -8.62 3.65
N VAL A 435 2.07 -8.23 2.41
CA VAL A 435 3.28 -7.48 2.02
C VAL A 435 3.33 -6.13 2.73
N VAL A 436 2.23 -5.37 2.72
CA VAL A 436 2.13 -4.07 3.37
C VAL A 436 2.38 -4.16 4.88
N SER A 437 1.74 -5.13 5.53
CA SER A 437 1.89 -5.35 6.99
C SER A 437 3.32 -5.76 7.34
N SER A 438 3.97 -6.59 6.51
CA SER A 438 5.37 -6.99 6.70
C SER A 438 6.34 -5.83 6.55
N LEU A 439 6.11 -4.93 5.58
CA LEU A 439 6.92 -3.73 5.40
C LEU A 439 6.72 -2.72 6.54
N LEU A 440 5.48 -2.47 6.94
CA LEU A 440 5.17 -1.62 8.10
C LEU A 440 5.81 -2.17 9.37
N ALA A 441 5.74 -3.49 9.58
CA ALA A 441 6.42 -4.17 10.68
C ALA A 441 7.92 -3.92 10.65
N THR A 442 8.53 -4.03 9.48
CA THR A 442 9.96 -3.78 9.28
C THR A 442 10.33 -2.35 9.69
N GLU A 443 9.57 -1.36 9.26
CA GLU A 443 9.83 0.04 9.60
C GLU A 443 9.72 0.31 11.11
N LEU A 444 8.66 -0.21 11.76
CA LEU A 444 8.42 -0.02 13.18
C LEU A 444 9.42 -0.78 14.06
N ILE A 445 9.74 -2.05 13.71
CA ILE A 445 10.68 -2.85 14.50
C ILE A 445 12.10 -2.30 14.38
N LEU A 446 12.55 -1.98 13.17
CA LEU A 446 13.87 -1.36 12.99
C LEU A 446 14.00 -0.04 13.75
N PHE A 447 12.92 0.76 13.76
CA PHE A 447 12.89 1.98 14.57
C PHE A 447 13.01 1.68 16.06
N ILE A 448 12.15 0.79 16.60
CA ILE A 448 12.11 0.54 18.05
C ILE A 448 13.39 -0.14 18.52
N VAL A 449 13.91 -1.12 17.80
CA VAL A 449 15.19 -1.75 18.12
C VAL A 449 16.33 -0.71 18.06
N SER A 450 16.33 0.17 17.06
CA SER A 450 17.29 1.25 16.98
C SER A 450 17.15 2.24 18.12
N TYR A 451 15.93 2.61 18.47
CA TYR A 451 15.61 3.61 19.50
C TYR A 451 15.86 3.10 20.91
N THR A 452 15.48 1.86 21.22
CA THR A 452 15.53 1.33 22.59
C THR A 452 16.82 0.57 22.90
N LEU A 453 17.47 -0.03 21.89
CA LEU A 453 18.61 -0.92 22.12
C LEU A 453 19.88 -0.44 21.40
N THR A 454 19.86 -0.38 20.05
CA THR A 454 21.10 -0.21 19.28
C THR A 454 21.75 1.14 19.51
N THR A 455 20.99 2.25 19.46
CA THR A 455 21.51 3.60 19.59
C THR A 455 22.00 3.89 21.01
N PRO A 456 21.25 3.57 22.09
CA PRO A 456 21.75 3.77 23.45
C PRO A 456 23.00 2.94 23.77
N LEU A 457 23.06 1.69 23.30
CA LEU A 457 24.24 0.85 23.51
C LEU A 457 25.48 1.34 22.77
N LEU A 458 25.33 1.86 21.54
CA LEU A 458 26.44 2.47 20.81
C LEU A 458 26.90 3.78 21.47
N THR A 459 25.98 4.56 22.05
CA THR A 459 26.35 5.75 22.82
C THR A 459 27.11 5.38 24.07
N LEU A 460 26.63 4.36 24.80
CA LEU A 460 27.30 3.83 25.99
C LEU A 460 28.73 3.40 25.65
N LYS A 461 28.91 2.61 24.59
CA LYS A 461 30.21 2.20 24.10
C LYS A 461 31.11 3.40 23.79
N SER A 462 30.62 4.37 23.05
CA SER A 462 31.39 5.59 22.70
C SER A 462 31.83 6.39 23.93
N VAL A 463 30.98 6.45 24.97
CA VAL A 463 31.32 7.10 26.24
C VAL A 463 32.39 6.30 26.98
N MET A 464 32.29 4.96 27.01
CA MET A 464 33.29 4.08 27.63
C MET A 464 34.64 4.18 26.90
N GLU A 465 34.68 4.13 25.58
CA GLU A 465 35.90 4.25 24.77
C GLU A 465 36.64 5.57 25.04
N ARG A 466 35.89 6.66 25.25
CA ARG A 466 36.48 7.96 25.63
C ARG A 466 36.98 7.94 27.07
N GLY A 467 36.24 7.33 27.97
CA GLY A 467 36.68 7.09 29.35
C GLY A 467 37.98 6.29 29.42
N VAL A 468 38.15 5.25 28.61
CA VAL A 468 39.42 4.47 28.46
C VAL A 468 40.57 5.35 27.99
N LYS A 469 40.29 6.37 27.14
CA LYS A 469 41.31 7.37 26.73
C LYS A 469 41.58 8.44 27.75
N GLY A 470 40.98 8.38 28.94
CA GLY A 470 41.16 9.40 30.01
C GLY A 470 40.26 10.63 29.87
N GLU A 471 39.32 10.66 28.88
CA GLU A 471 38.42 11.77 28.70
C GLU A 471 37.20 11.61 29.64
N PHE A 472 37.36 11.87 30.95
CA PHE A 472 36.30 11.71 31.94
C PHE A 472 35.26 12.84 31.97
N ASN A 473 35.41 13.91 31.17
CA ASN A 473 34.46 15.00 31.02
C ASN A 473 33.30 14.75 30.05
N VAL A 474 33.15 13.50 29.63
CA VAL A 474 32.08 13.05 28.73
C VAL A 474 31.09 12.15 29.49
N GLY A 475 29.81 12.32 29.24
CA GLY A 475 28.75 11.46 29.79
C GLY A 475 27.72 11.05 28.76
N MET A 476 26.85 10.10 29.12
CA MET A 476 25.72 9.70 28.30
C MET A 476 24.48 10.53 28.68
N ARG A 477 23.81 11.12 27.70
CA ARG A 477 22.48 11.75 27.91
C ARG A 477 21.43 10.66 28.13
N ILE A 478 20.83 10.63 29.31
CA ILE A 478 19.83 9.63 29.68
C ILE A 478 18.50 10.05 29.09
N MET A 479 18.01 9.30 28.11
CA MET A 479 16.72 9.52 27.44
C MET A 479 15.65 8.55 27.91
N PHE A 480 16.02 7.45 28.61
CA PHE A 480 15.15 6.33 28.95
C PHE A 480 15.24 5.95 30.42
N ARG A 481 14.13 5.51 30.98
CA ARG A 481 14.04 4.91 32.32
C ARG A 481 13.91 3.39 32.25
N ASP A 482 14.78 2.75 31.44
CA ASP A 482 14.85 1.31 31.26
C ASP A 482 16.23 0.78 31.69
N GLU A 483 16.52 -0.50 31.44
CA GLU A 483 17.76 -1.18 31.83
C GLU A 483 19.01 -0.46 31.27
N VAL A 484 18.93 0.00 30.00
CA VAL A 484 20.04 0.69 29.33
C VAL A 484 20.24 2.09 29.89
N GLY A 485 19.15 2.82 30.16
CA GLY A 485 19.20 4.13 30.81
C GLY A 485 19.82 4.06 32.19
N ARG A 486 19.51 3.02 32.96
CA ARG A 486 20.10 2.78 34.30
C ARG A 486 21.59 2.47 34.23
N LEU A 487 22.01 1.71 33.21
CA LEU A 487 23.41 1.44 32.92
C LEU A 487 24.18 2.74 32.60
N GLY A 488 23.57 3.62 31.75
CA GLY A 488 24.11 4.92 31.43
C GLY A 488 24.22 5.87 32.64
N GLU A 489 23.23 5.84 33.55
CA GLU A 489 23.25 6.61 34.80
C GLU A 489 24.41 6.18 35.69
N LYS A 490 24.61 4.86 35.84
CA LYS A 490 25.72 4.33 36.64
C LYS A 490 27.08 4.62 36.02
N LEU A 491 27.18 4.52 34.68
CA LEU A 491 28.40 4.93 33.97
C LEU A 491 28.71 6.41 34.16
N ASN A 492 27.71 7.30 34.10
CA ASN A 492 27.91 8.72 34.36
C ASN A 492 28.41 8.96 35.80
N GLN A 493 27.87 8.26 36.79
CA GLN A 493 28.29 8.36 38.18
C GLN A 493 29.77 7.92 38.35
N LEU A 494 30.16 6.82 37.69
CA LEU A 494 31.55 6.33 37.68
C LEU A 494 32.51 7.33 37.05
N LEU A 495 32.17 7.90 35.88
CA LEU A 495 32.98 8.89 35.18
C LEU A 495 33.09 10.20 35.96
N ASP A 496 32.00 10.63 36.65
CA ASP A 496 32.05 11.79 37.55
C ASP A 496 32.97 11.57 38.74
N ALA A 497 32.99 10.35 39.30
CA ALA A 497 33.93 10.01 40.38
C ALA A 497 35.37 9.98 39.88
N ALA A 498 35.66 9.40 38.70
CA ALA A 498 36.98 9.39 38.08
C ALA A 498 37.45 10.82 37.73
N ARG A 499 36.56 11.68 37.20
CA ARG A 499 36.85 13.09 36.90
C ARG A 499 37.27 13.86 38.15
N ARG A 500 36.58 13.67 39.28
CA ARG A 500 36.93 14.31 40.56
C ARG A 500 38.28 13.88 41.09
N LYS A 501 38.71 12.62 40.85
CA LYS A 501 40.02 12.09 41.23
C LYS A 501 41.14 12.63 40.32
N ALA A 502 40.88 12.92 39.05
CA ALA A 502 41.84 13.32 38.06
C ALA A 502 42.21 14.82 38.12
N ILE A 503 41.47 15.64 38.88
CA ILE A 503 41.66 17.10 38.95
C ILE A 503 42.51 17.44 40.20
N THR A 504 43.49 18.33 40.00
CA THR A 504 44.29 18.91 41.11
C THR A 504 43.42 19.72 42.05
N PRO A 505 43.62 19.62 43.39
CA PRO A 505 42.85 20.41 44.35
C PRO A 505 42.99 21.92 44.10
N GLY A 506 41.85 22.58 43.74
CA GLY A 506 41.76 24.01 43.47
C GLY A 506 41.40 24.41 42.03
N GLU A 507 41.35 23.50 41.08
CA GLU A 507 40.87 23.78 39.72
C GLU A 507 39.34 23.60 39.61
N PRO A 508 38.66 24.51 38.87
CA PRO A 508 37.20 24.35 38.63
C PRO A 508 36.89 23.11 37.83
N LEU A 509 35.91 22.34 38.31
CA LEU A 509 35.45 21.14 37.58
C LEU A 509 34.89 21.51 36.17
N PRO A 510 35.46 21.00 35.09
CA PRO A 510 34.88 21.23 33.78
C PRO A 510 33.47 20.60 33.70
N SER A 511 32.50 21.30 33.10
CA SER A 511 31.14 20.79 32.92
C SER A 511 31.14 19.59 32.00
N PRO A 512 30.41 18.50 32.34
CA PRO A 512 30.36 17.32 31.50
C PRO A 512 29.64 17.60 30.19
N THR A 513 30.18 17.09 29.09
CA THR A 513 29.54 17.09 27.78
C THR A 513 28.75 15.80 27.61
N TYR A 514 27.44 15.90 27.56
CA TYR A 514 26.60 14.70 27.39
C TYR A 514 26.41 14.32 25.92
N LEU A 515 26.88 13.15 25.55
CA LEU A 515 26.71 12.58 24.21
C LEU A 515 25.29 12.03 24.05
N SER A 516 24.67 12.37 22.94
CA SER A 516 23.46 11.71 22.48
C SER A 516 23.70 11.30 21.03
N SER A 517 23.56 10.04 20.71
CA SER A 517 23.57 9.59 19.31
C SER A 517 22.14 9.50 18.77
N VAL A 518 21.96 9.97 17.54
CA VAL A 518 20.70 9.87 16.81
C VAL A 518 20.92 8.93 15.64
N SER A 519 20.10 7.90 15.53
CA SER A 519 20.20 6.96 14.41
C SER A 519 19.51 7.51 13.16
N MET A 520 20.14 7.31 12.00
CA MET A 520 19.53 7.58 10.71
C MET A 520 18.22 6.81 10.48
N ASN A 521 18.02 5.69 11.20
CA ASN A 521 16.80 4.89 11.12
C ASN A 521 15.56 5.60 11.72
N PHE A 522 15.73 6.66 12.50
CA PHE A 522 14.61 7.36 13.13
C PHE A 522 13.72 8.07 12.11
N VAL A 523 14.25 8.44 10.95
CA VAL A 523 13.48 9.09 9.88
C VAL A 523 12.53 8.13 9.15
N ARG A 524 12.79 6.81 9.20
CA ARG A 524 12.06 5.82 8.39
C ARG A 524 10.55 5.78 8.66
N PRO A 525 10.05 5.57 9.92
CA PRO A 525 8.62 5.46 10.15
C PRO A 525 7.83 6.73 9.79
N PRO A 526 8.25 7.95 10.18
CA PRO A 526 7.48 9.13 9.81
C PRO A 526 7.53 9.41 8.30
N LEU A 527 8.66 9.16 7.64
CA LEU A 527 8.76 9.26 6.18
C LEU A 527 7.87 8.22 5.49
N PHE A 528 7.90 6.96 5.97
CA PHE A 528 7.01 5.91 5.48
C PHE A 528 5.55 6.34 5.59
N LEU A 529 5.09 6.79 6.77
CA LEU A 529 3.71 7.20 6.99
C LEU A 529 3.28 8.34 6.06
N LEU A 530 4.12 9.34 5.87
CA LEU A 530 3.82 10.45 4.98
C LEU A 530 3.74 10.02 3.51
N VAL A 531 4.75 9.28 3.05
CA VAL A 531 4.79 8.80 1.66
C VAL A 531 3.66 7.81 1.41
N PHE A 532 3.37 6.93 2.37
CA PHE A 532 2.22 6.03 2.33
C PHE A 532 0.91 6.82 2.15
N SER A 533 0.70 7.88 2.94
CA SER A 533 -0.52 8.68 2.89
C SER A 533 -0.74 9.36 1.54
N GLU A 534 0.30 9.93 0.94
CA GLU A 534 0.21 10.57 -0.38
C GLU A 534 0.03 9.54 -1.49
N SER A 535 0.79 8.44 -1.43
CA SER A 535 0.79 7.41 -2.45
C SER A 535 -0.47 6.55 -2.47
N MET A 536 -1.36 6.64 -1.47
CA MET A 536 -2.67 5.99 -1.50
C MET A 536 -3.51 6.42 -2.71
N SER A 537 -3.30 7.62 -3.21
CA SER A 537 -4.03 8.13 -4.37
C SER A 537 -3.53 7.58 -5.73
N LEU A 538 -2.33 6.99 -5.80
CA LEU A 538 -1.68 6.64 -7.07
C LEU A 538 -2.50 5.69 -7.96
N SER A 539 -3.22 4.75 -7.37
CA SER A 539 -4.01 3.76 -8.12
C SER A 539 -5.29 4.34 -8.72
N PHE A 540 -5.93 5.28 -8.03
CA PHE A 540 -7.25 5.79 -8.41
C PHE A 540 -7.27 7.28 -8.78
N PHE A 541 -6.18 8.00 -8.60
CA PHE A 541 -6.16 9.45 -8.79
C PHE A 541 -6.61 9.91 -10.19
N PRO A 542 -6.15 9.28 -11.31
CA PRO A 542 -6.67 9.63 -12.63
C PRO A 542 -8.18 9.38 -12.77
N ALA A 543 -8.70 8.30 -12.16
CA ALA A 543 -10.12 7.99 -12.16
C ALA A 543 -10.94 9.02 -11.34
N PHE A 544 -10.39 9.49 -10.22
CA PHE A 544 -10.99 10.56 -9.42
C PHE A 544 -11.03 11.88 -10.18
N VAL A 545 -9.96 12.24 -10.90
CA VAL A 545 -9.95 13.44 -11.76
C VAL A 545 -10.96 13.30 -12.90
N ASP A 546 -11.09 12.12 -13.48
CA ASP A 546 -12.05 11.84 -14.55
C ASP A 546 -13.51 12.04 -14.10
N SER A 547 -13.84 11.72 -12.84
CA SER A 547 -15.19 11.97 -12.29
C SER A 547 -15.56 13.43 -12.14
N MET A 548 -14.58 14.35 -12.21
CA MET A 548 -14.74 15.81 -12.14
C MET A 548 -14.36 16.48 -13.47
N TYR A 549 -14.41 15.71 -14.56
CA TYR A 549 -13.98 16.24 -15.86
C TYR A 549 -14.86 17.38 -16.31
N GLU A 550 -14.23 18.51 -16.60
CA GLU A 550 -14.82 19.67 -17.29
C GLU A 550 -13.96 20.04 -18.50
N PRO A 551 -14.55 20.34 -19.66
CA PRO A 551 -13.78 20.71 -20.83
C PRO A 551 -13.10 22.08 -20.63
N ILE A 552 -11.78 22.14 -20.85
CA ILE A 552 -10.98 23.36 -20.73
C ILE A 552 -10.40 23.72 -22.11
N GLY A 553 -10.95 24.69 -22.75
CA GLY A 553 -10.47 25.17 -24.05
C GLY A 553 -10.34 24.05 -25.09
N ASN A 554 -9.20 23.97 -25.76
CA ASN A 554 -8.90 22.93 -26.78
C ASN A 554 -8.12 21.74 -26.23
N LEU A 555 -8.01 21.56 -24.89
CA LEU A 555 -7.28 20.44 -24.32
C LEU A 555 -8.12 19.16 -24.43
N SER A 556 -7.44 18.05 -24.78
CA SER A 556 -8.10 16.73 -24.79
C SER A 556 -8.46 16.28 -23.37
N LYS A 557 -9.48 15.43 -23.23
CA LYS A 557 -9.87 14.83 -21.95
C LYS A 557 -8.67 14.20 -21.22
N SER A 558 -7.87 13.43 -21.94
CA SER A 558 -6.65 12.77 -21.41
C SER A 558 -5.65 13.78 -20.84
N MET A 559 -5.44 14.93 -21.53
CA MET A 559 -4.53 15.97 -21.04
C MET A 559 -5.05 16.63 -19.76
N ILE A 560 -6.37 16.89 -19.66
CA ILE A 560 -6.99 17.47 -18.47
C ILE A 560 -6.83 16.53 -17.27
N ILE A 561 -7.00 15.22 -17.45
CA ILE A 561 -6.82 14.23 -16.40
C ILE A 561 -5.35 14.15 -15.96
N GLY A 562 -4.39 14.29 -16.88
CA GLY A 562 -2.96 14.29 -16.56
C GLY A 562 -2.43 15.56 -15.90
N LEU A 563 -3.17 16.70 -16.05
CA LEU A 563 -2.74 18.02 -15.60
C LEU A 563 -2.47 18.09 -14.08
N PRO A 564 -3.32 17.58 -13.17
CA PRO A 564 -3.07 17.67 -11.73
C PRO A 564 -1.80 16.93 -11.29
N ILE A 565 -1.43 15.83 -11.95
CA ILE A 565 -0.17 15.12 -11.69
C ILE A 565 1.02 15.99 -12.09
N SER A 566 0.97 16.58 -13.29
CA SER A 566 2.04 17.45 -13.80
C SER A 566 2.21 18.70 -12.94
N VAL A 567 1.13 19.33 -12.53
CA VAL A 567 1.14 20.51 -11.65
C VAL A 567 1.70 20.16 -10.28
N PHE A 568 1.29 19.03 -9.67
CA PHE A 568 1.86 18.55 -8.41
C PHE A 568 3.38 18.38 -8.52
N MET A 569 3.86 17.73 -9.58
CA MET A 569 5.29 17.50 -9.81
C MET A 569 6.07 18.80 -10.04
N ALA A 570 5.46 19.78 -10.73
CA ALA A 570 6.06 21.09 -10.95
C ALA A 570 6.20 21.89 -9.63
N ILE A 571 5.13 21.96 -8.85
CA ILE A 571 5.15 22.66 -7.55
C ILE A 571 6.10 21.97 -6.57
N TRP A 572 6.10 20.63 -6.53
CA TRP A 572 7.06 19.88 -5.73
C TRP A 572 8.50 20.22 -6.13
N ALA A 573 8.83 20.22 -7.43
CA ALA A 573 10.18 20.58 -7.90
C ALA A 573 10.58 22.00 -7.53
N LEU A 574 9.68 22.97 -7.71
CA LEU A 574 9.90 24.38 -7.40
C LEU A 574 10.03 24.64 -5.89
N SER A 575 9.34 23.88 -5.04
CA SER A 575 9.37 24.05 -3.58
C SER A 575 10.69 23.62 -2.94
N LEU A 576 11.44 22.67 -3.53
CA LEU A 576 12.60 22.04 -2.90
C LEU A 576 13.72 23.01 -2.48
N PRO A 577 14.16 24.00 -3.30
CA PRO A 577 15.23 24.92 -2.91
C PRO A 577 14.83 25.78 -1.71
N PHE A 578 13.58 26.25 -1.68
CA PHE A 578 13.04 27.07 -0.59
C PHE A 578 12.82 26.24 0.67
N ALA A 579 12.25 25.05 0.52
CA ALA A 579 12.02 24.09 1.59
C ALA A 579 13.34 23.68 2.27
N GLY A 580 14.41 23.45 1.51
CA GLY A 580 15.73 23.13 2.03
C GLY A 580 16.29 24.25 2.90
N GLN A 581 16.31 25.47 2.39
CA GLN A 581 16.80 26.65 3.15
C GLN A 581 15.97 26.89 4.42
N TRP A 582 14.65 26.78 4.31
CA TRP A 582 13.77 26.96 5.46
C TRP A 582 13.94 25.85 6.51
N SER A 583 14.10 24.60 6.09
CA SER A 583 14.37 23.45 6.95
C SER A 583 15.70 23.61 7.72
N ASP A 584 16.73 24.18 7.06
CA ASP A 584 18.03 24.47 7.70
C ASP A 584 17.91 25.61 8.74
N ALA A 585 17.07 26.61 8.47
CA ALA A 585 16.88 27.76 9.35
C ALA A 585 16.02 27.45 10.59
N VAL A 586 14.92 26.71 10.41
CA VAL A 586 13.93 26.44 11.48
C VAL A 586 14.25 25.19 12.28
N GLY A 587 15.08 24.29 11.70
CA GLY A 587 15.45 22.99 12.25
C GLY A 587 14.58 21.86 11.70
N ARG A 588 15.20 20.68 11.53
CA ARG A 588 14.59 19.50 10.86
C ARG A 588 13.27 19.05 11.49
N ARG A 589 13.20 19.03 12.82
CA ARG A 589 11.99 18.60 13.53
C ARG A 589 10.78 19.49 13.21
N ARG A 590 10.93 20.82 13.35
CA ARG A 590 9.84 21.77 13.09
C ARG A 590 9.45 21.77 11.62
N ALA A 591 10.42 21.74 10.72
CA ALA A 591 10.18 21.71 9.28
C ALA A 591 9.42 20.46 8.85
N PHE A 592 9.76 19.29 9.40
CA PHE A 592 9.05 18.04 9.12
C PHE A 592 7.58 18.12 9.60
N MET A 593 7.35 18.57 10.83
CA MET A 593 5.99 18.68 11.40
C MET A 593 5.10 19.62 10.58
N VAL A 594 5.63 20.80 10.23
CA VAL A 594 4.88 21.77 9.42
C VAL A 594 4.61 21.24 8.01
N GLY A 595 5.59 20.59 7.38
CA GLY A 595 5.40 19.96 6.07
C GLY A 595 4.32 18.87 6.08
N SER A 596 4.35 17.99 7.11
CA SER A 596 3.34 16.96 7.28
C SER A 596 1.94 17.55 7.53
N PHE A 597 1.84 18.64 8.30
CA PHE A 597 0.58 19.34 8.52
C PHE A 597 0.04 19.97 7.23
N ILE A 598 0.89 20.65 6.45
CA ILE A 598 0.50 21.21 5.14
C ILE A 598 0.02 20.10 4.21
N THR A 599 0.74 18.96 4.15
CA THR A 599 0.33 17.80 3.36
C THR A 599 -1.03 17.26 3.81
N ALA A 600 -1.26 17.16 5.12
CA ALA A 600 -2.54 16.70 5.67
C ALA A 600 -3.71 17.61 5.27
N VAL A 601 -3.54 18.93 5.40
CA VAL A 601 -4.55 19.90 4.97
C VAL A 601 -4.79 19.79 3.47
N GLY A 602 -3.75 19.67 2.65
CA GLY A 602 -3.89 19.51 1.21
C GLY A 602 -4.60 18.22 0.79
N LEU A 603 -4.31 17.09 1.45
CA LEU A 603 -5.00 15.80 1.21
C LEU A 603 -6.47 15.86 1.66
N PHE A 604 -6.75 16.46 2.82
CA PHE A 604 -8.11 16.68 3.28
C PHE A 604 -8.91 17.54 2.30
N SER A 605 -8.33 18.64 1.83
CA SER A 605 -8.95 19.50 0.81
C SER A 605 -9.14 18.76 -0.51
N THR A 606 -8.20 17.88 -0.91
CA THR A 606 -8.37 17.04 -2.11
C THR A 606 -9.60 16.13 -1.97
N GLY A 607 -9.85 15.57 -0.78
CA GLY A 607 -11.05 14.74 -0.52
C GLY A 607 -12.37 15.51 -0.56
N LEU A 608 -12.35 16.84 -0.37
CA LEU A 608 -13.51 17.73 -0.48
C LEU A 608 -13.71 18.32 -1.88
N ALA A 609 -12.80 18.04 -2.82
CA ALA A 609 -12.85 18.64 -4.15
C ALA A 609 -14.09 18.18 -4.92
N THR A 610 -14.85 19.13 -5.43
CA THR A 610 -16.02 18.96 -6.30
C THR A 610 -15.78 19.43 -7.72
N ASP A 611 -14.75 20.24 -7.94
CA ASP A 611 -14.35 20.79 -9.22
C ASP A 611 -12.83 20.72 -9.43
N LEU A 612 -12.41 20.77 -10.69
CA LEU A 612 -11.02 20.61 -11.10
C LEU A 612 -10.10 21.73 -10.58
N TRP A 613 -10.59 22.98 -10.50
CA TRP A 613 -9.75 24.11 -10.10
C TRP A 613 -9.44 24.07 -8.61
N PHE A 614 -10.42 23.74 -7.78
CA PHE A 614 -10.22 23.51 -6.36
C PHE A 614 -9.27 22.33 -6.12
N LEU A 615 -9.44 21.23 -6.90
CA LEU A 615 -8.53 20.08 -6.87
C LEU A 615 -7.08 20.49 -7.18
N LEU A 616 -6.85 21.28 -8.24
CA LEU A 616 -5.52 21.77 -8.59
C LEU A 616 -4.90 22.60 -7.45
N GLY A 617 -5.67 23.49 -6.83
CA GLY A 617 -5.22 24.26 -5.67
C GLY A 617 -4.83 23.38 -4.48
N ALA A 618 -5.67 22.40 -4.12
CA ALA A 618 -5.41 21.44 -3.06
C ALA A 618 -4.15 20.60 -3.34
N ARG A 619 -3.95 20.16 -4.60
CA ARG A 619 -2.74 19.42 -5.02
C ARG A 619 -1.47 20.26 -4.98
N CYS A 620 -1.54 21.55 -5.35
CA CYS A 620 -0.42 22.48 -5.17
C CYS A 620 -0.01 22.59 -3.71
N PHE A 621 -0.99 22.73 -2.82
CA PHE A 621 -0.76 22.84 -1.38
C PHE A 621 -0.13 21.54 -0.83
N THR A 622 -0.67 20.38 -1.21
CA THR A 622 -0.09 19.06 -0.89
C THR A 622 1.37 18.96 -1.35
N ALA A 623 1.67 19.39 -2.59
CA ALA A 623 3.01 19.32 -3.17
C ALA A 623 4.06 20.13 -2.40
N VAL A 624 3.71 21.32 -1.89
CA VAL A 624 4.60 22.15 -1.05
C VAL A 624 4.93 21.42 0.25
N GLY A 625 3.92 20.90 0.96
CA GLY A 625 4.12 20.17 2.22
C GLY A 625 4.96 18.90 2.02
N TYR A 626 4.63 18.12 0.99
CA TYR A 626 5.35 16.91 0.63
C TYR A 626 6.83 17.18 0.27
N GLY A 627 7.08 18.23 -0.51
CA GLY A 627 8.43 18.67 -0.85
C GLY A 627 9.25 19.08 0.37
N LEU A 628 8.62 19.79 1.30
CA LEU A 628 9.25 20.20 2.56
C LEU A 628 9.65 18.98 3.42
N VAL A 629 8.75 17.99 3.58
CA VAL A 629 9.09 16.77 4.32
C VAL A 629 10.18 15.97 3.62
N PHE A 630 10.09 15.81 2.30
CA PHE A 630 11.08 15.06 1.53
C PHE A 630 12.49 15.59 1.73
N ILE A 631 12.70 16.89 1.55
CA ILE A 631 14.04 17.51 1.69
C ILE A 631 14.51 17.54 3.14
N THR A 632 13.58 17.73 4.08
CA THR A 632 13.87 17.72 5.52
C THR A 632 14.32 16.33 5.99
N ALA A 633 13.64 15.26 5.54
CA ALA A 633 14.01 13.89 5.87
C ALA A 633 15.37 13.52 5.28
N GLN A 634 15.65 13.93 4.04
CA GLN A 634 16.95 13.75 3.39
C GLN A 634 18.06 14.51 4.14
N GLY A 635 17.78 15.75 4.53
CA GLY A 635 18.67 16.58 5.34
C GLY A 635 18.97 15.94 6.70
N PHE A 636 17.95 15.44 7.40
CA PHE A 636 18.12 14.73 8.67
C PHE A 636 19.08 13.54 8.54
N VAL A 637 18.96 12.74 7.50
CA VAL A 637 19.86 11.62 7.25
C VAL A 637 21.28 12.10 6.98
N THR A 638 21.44 13.16 6.19
CA THR A 638 22.74 13.74 5.86
C THR A 638 23.43 14.29 7.11
N ASP A 639 22.69 14.97 7.99
CA ASP A 639 23.20 15.57 9.23
C ASP A 639 23.63 14.49 10.25
N ASN A 640 23.00 13.31 10.23
CA ASN A 640 23.28 12.20 11.14
C ASN A 640 24.15 11.09 10.52
N THR A 641 24.84 11.36 9.39
CA THR A 641 25.74 10.41 8.73
C THR A 641 27.10 11.06 8.46
N GLN A 642 28.18 10.33 8.72
CA GLN A 642 29.53 10.71 8.33
C GLN A 642 29.78 10.36 6.85
N ALA A 643 30.83 10.95 6.25
CA ALA A 643 31.15 10.77 4.83
C ALA A 643 31.20 9.28 4.39
N HIS A 644 31.81 8.41 5.20
CA HIS A 644 31.92 6.96 4.93
C HIS A 644 30.60 6.17 5.06
N ASN A 645 29.60 6.69 5.78
CA ASN A 645 28.29 6.05 6.01
C ASN A 645 27.14 6.73 5.24
N ARG A 646 27.42 7.80 4.48
CA ARG A 646 26.40 8.62 3.79
C ARG A 646 25.60 7.79 2.78
N THR A 647 26.26 6.91 2.05
CA THR A 647 25.59 5.98 1.09
C THR A 647 24.59 5.07 1.80
N LYS A 648 24.96 4.53 2.96
CA LYS A 648 24.06 3.70 3.78
C LYS A 648 22.88 4.50 4.31
N GLY A 649 23.11 5.75 4.72
CA GLY A 649 22.05 6.67 5.16
C GLY A 649 21.05 6.96 4.05
N MET A 650 21.54 7.27 2.85
CA MET A 650 20.66 7.50 1.69
C MET A 650 19.88 6.25 1.26
N ALA A 651 20.47 5.07 1.35
CA ALA A 651 19.76 3.82 1.13
C ALA A 651 18.64 3.60 2.17
N THR A 652 18.88 3.96 3.43
CA THR A 652 17.87 3.92 4.50
C THR A 652 16.70 4.86 4.23
N PHE A 653 16.99 6.10 3.79
CA PHE A 653 15.97 7.06 3.36
C PHE A 653 15.13 6.55 2.19
N LEU A 654 15.79 6.06 1.13
CA LEU A 654 15.09 5.54 -0.07
C LEU A 654 14.26 4.30 0.24
N SER A 655 14.73 3.41 1.14
CA SER A 655 13.97 2.25 1.58
C SER A 655 12.64 2.66 2.23
N GLY A 656 12.66 3.59 3.19
CA GLY A 656 11.43 4.13 3.81
C GLY A 656 10.49 4.78 2.79
N PHE A 657 11.06 5.54 1.85
CA PHE A 657 10.32 6.21 0.78
C PHE A 657 9.61 5.20 -0.14
N PHE A 658 10.33 4.24 -0.72
CA PHE A 658 9.74 3.27 -1.64
C PHE A 658 8.81 2.28 -0.95
N SER A 659 9.10 1.87 0.30
CA SER A 659 8.17 1.05 1.08
C SER A 659 6.85 1.77 1.32
N GLY A 660 6.88 3.07 1.66
CA GLY A 660 5.68 3.89 1.82
C GLY A 660 4.88 4.01 0.53
N SER A 661 5.56 4.29 -0.59
CA SER A 661 4.91 4.45 -1.90
C SER A 661 4.24 3.15 -2.38
N LEU A 662 4.93 2.03 -2.26
CA LEU A 662 4.43 0.70 -2.62
C LEU A 662 3.18 0.32 -1.80
N CYS A 663 3.28 0.49 -0.48
CA CYS A 663 2.17 0.17 0.42
C CYS A 663 0.97 1.11 0.19
N GLY A 664 1.23 2.39 -0.07
CA GLY A 664 0.19 3.37 -0.35
C GLY A 664 -0.63 3.02 -1.59
N ALA A 665 0.02 2.74 -2.72
CA ALA A 665 -0.66 2.39 -3.96
C ALA A 665 -1.58 1.16 -3.82
N ALA A 666 -1.10 0.11 -3.13
CA ALA A 666 -1.88 -1.11 -2.92
C ALA A 666 -3.11 -0.89 -2.03
N ILE A 667 -2.89 -0.33 -0.83
CA ILE A 667 -3.98 -0.12 0.14
C ILE A 667 -4.95 0.96 -0.34
N GLY A 668 -4.44 2.00 -0.99
CA GLY A 668 -5.27 3.06 -1.55
C GLY A 668 -6.26 2.56 -2.61
N GLY A 669 -5.82 1.66 -3.50
CA GLY A 669 -6.71 1.01 -4.47
C GLY A 669 -7.81 0.20 -3.78
N ILE A 670 -7.44 -0.64 -2.80
CA ILE A 670 -8.41 -1.44 -2.06
C ILE A 670 -9.39 -0.54 -1.28
N LEU A 671 -8.91 0.50 -0.61
CA LEU A 671 -9.77 1.42 0.15
C LEU A 671 -10.70 2.22 -0.75
N SER A 672 -10.20 2.71 -1.89
CA SER A 672 -11.03 3.50 -2.80
C SER A 672 -12.23 2.72 -3.36
N ASP A 673 -12.06 1.41 -3.62
CA ASP A 673 -13.15 0.52 -4.01
C ASP A 673 -14.15 0.26 -2.86
N ARG A 674 -13.72 0.36 -1.58
CA ARG A 674 -14.53 0.00 -0.41
C ARG A 674 -15.25 1.18 0.24
N ILE A 675 -14.53 2.28 0.41
CA ILE A 675 -15.02 3.46 1.14
C ILE A 675 -15.10 4.70 0.25
N GLY A 676 -14.75 4.57 -1.04
CA GLY A 676 -14.77 5.65 -2.01
C GLY A 676 -13.52 6.55 -1.95
N PHE A 677 -13.40 7.41 -2.97
CA PHE A 677 -12.22 8.26 -3.17
C PHE A 677 -12.04 9.28 -2.04
N SER A 678 -13.09 10.03 -1.71
CA SER A 678 -13.04 11.09 -0.70
C SER A 678 -12.65 10.59 0.68
N MET A 679 -13.24 9.48 1.15
CA MET A 679 -12.91 8.88 2.44
C MET A 679 -11.48 8.35 2.48
N THR A 680 -10.95 7.85 1.35
CA THR A 680 -9.55 7.45 1.23
C THR A 680 -8.61 8.65 1.39
N PHE A 681 -8.94 9.82 0.83
CA PHE A 681 -8.17 11.05 1.05
C PHE A 681 -8.24 11.56 2.50
N PHE A 682 -9.40 11.45 3.18
CA PHE A 682 -9.49 11.83 4.59
C PHE A 682 -8.62 10.93 5.47
N LEU A 683 -8.61 9.62 5.21
CA LEU A 683 -7.71 8.69 5.91
C LEU A 683 -6.24 9.02 5.62
N SER A 684 -5.90 9.35 4.38
CA SER A 684 -4.55 9.81 4.00
C SER A 684 -4.14 11.05 4.79
N ALA A 685 -5.04 12.02 4.97
CA ALA A 685 -4.78 13.22 5.76
C ALA A 685 -4.49 12.89 7.24
N ILE A 686 -5.26 11.96 7.82
CA ILE A 686 -5.04 11.48 9.21
C ILE A 686 -3.66 10.82 9.34
N LEU A 687 -3.25 9.99 8.39
CA LEU A 687 -1.95 9.33 8.40
C LEU A 687 -0.79 10.32 8.25
N SER A 688 -0.94 11.35 7.41
CA SER A 688 0.02 12.45 7.30
C SER A 688 0.16 13.21 8.62
N LEU A 689 -0.95 13.46 9.31
CA LEU A 689 -0.94 14.08 10.64
C LEU A 689 -0.29 13.18 11.70
N ALA A 690 -0.53 11.86 11.63
CA ALA A 690 0.14 10.88 12.50
C ALA A 690 1.66 10.89 12.31
N SER A 691 2.16 11.12 11.10
CA SER A 691 3.58 11.32 10.83
C SER A 691 4.15 12.56 11.56
N ALA A 692 3.41 13.69 11.60
CA ALA A 692 3.80 14.87 12.34
C ALA A 692 3.85 14.60 13.86
N VAL A 693 2.84 13.91 14.40
CA VAL A 693 2.78 13.53 15.82
C VAL A 693 3.95 12.60 16.19
N PHE A 694 4.28 11.66 15.31
CA PHE A 694 5.43 10.76 15.51
C PHE A 694 6.73 11.57 15.66
N VAL A 695 6.98 12.51 14.76
CA VAL A 695 8.17 13.38 14.85
C VAL A 695 8.14 14.26 16.10
N ALA A 696 6.98 14.77 16.47
CA ALA A 696 6.83 15.57 17.69
C ALA A 696 7.22 14.80 18.97
N GLN A 697 6.93 13.51 19.03
CA GLN A 697 7.18 12.67 20.20
C GLN A 697 8.62 12.12 20.26
N PHE A 698 9.14 11.67 19.13
CA PHE A 698 10.38 10.88 19.09
C PHE A 698 11.62 11.64 18.65
N PHE A 699 11.48 12.80 18.00
CA PHE A 699 12.62 13.61 17.63
C PHE A 699 12.94 14.64 18.73
N ALA A 700 14.14 14.56 19.28
CA ALA A 700 14.61 15.55 20.26
C ALA A 700 14.75 16.94 19.62
N ASN A 701 14.53 18.00 20.39
CA ASN A 701 14.90 19.35 19.98
C ASN A 701 16.43 19.42 19.84
N GLN A 702 16.93 19.40 18.64
CA GLN A 702 18.33 19.66 18.33
C GLN A 702 18.55 21.18 18.30
N GLU A 703 18.44 21.82 19.45
CA GLU A 703 18.70 23.28 19.53
C GLU A 703 20.21 23.64 19.54
N GLU A 704 21.09 22.66 19.71
CA GLU A 704 22.50 22.93 20.02
C GLU A 704 23.54 22.52 18.96
N SER A 705 23.15 21.95 17.82
CA SER A 705 24.12 21.72 16.74
C SER A 705 23.90 22.64 15.55
N LYS A 706 23.94 23.96 15.80
CA LYS A 706 24.28 24.94 14.76
C LYS A 706 25.77 24.84 14.49
N ALA A 707 26.24 23.79 13.88
CA ALA A 707 27.47 23.88 13.12
C ALA A 707 27.17 24.90 12.01
N ASN A 708 27.83 26.05 12.06
CA ASN A 708 27.89 27.05 11.00
C ASN A 708 28.58 26.44 9.76
N LEU A 709 27.95 25.43 9.16
CA LEU A 709 28.33 25.00 7.83
C LEU A 709 27.87 26.11 6.89
N PRO A 710 28.77 26.70 6.09
CA PRO A 710 28.39 27.72 5.14
C PRO A 710 27.34 27.11 4.21
N VAL A 711 26.11 27.64 4.26
CA VAL A 711 25.06 27.29 3.30
C VAL A 711 25.59 27.70 1.94
N THR A 712 26.09 26.76 1.16
CA THR A 712 26.54 26.99 -0.21
C THR A 712 25.31 27.34 -1.07
N LYS A 713 25.03 28.65 -1.17
CA LYS A 713 23.94 29.16 -2.00
C LYS A 713 24.15 28.68 -3.44
N LEU A 714 23.11 28.09 -4.00
CA LEU A 714 23.09 27.72 -5.42
C LEU A 714 23.09 29.03 -6.23
N ALA A 715 24.14 29.28 -7.02
CA ALA A 715 24.21 30.44 -7.90
C ALA A 715 23.76 30.10 -9.31
N TRP A 716 23.16 31.03 -10.03
CA TRP A 716 22.78 30.86 -11.43
C TRP A 716 23.96 30.53 -12.35
N SER A 717 25.16 31.00 -11.95
CA SER A 717 26.44 30.64 -12.58
C SER A 717 26.68 29.12 -12.55
N ASP A 718 26.36 28.42 -11.45
CA ASP A 718 26.58 26.99 -11.31
C ASP A 718 25.74 26.20 -12.36
N PHE A 719 24.49 26.63 -12.62
CA PHE A 719 23.67 26.10 -13.71
C PHE A 719 24.29 26.29 -15.07
N LYS A 720 24.75 27.52 -15.39
CA LYS A 720 25.37 27.83 -16.69
C LYS A 720 26.59 26.98 -16.95
N VAL A 721 27.42 26.73 -15.94
CA VAL A 721 28.63 25.91 -16.05
C VAL A 721 28.26 24.44 -16.35
N LEU A 722 27.30 23.88 -15.62
CA LEU A 722 26.89 22.47 -15.82
C LEU A 722 26.14 22.27 -17.13
N TRP A 723 25.31 23.21 -17.55
CA TRP A 723 24.58 23.11 -18.84
C TRP A 723 25.49 23.30 -20.07
N LYS A 724 26.76 23.72 -19.90
CA LYS A 724 27.78 23.67 -20.93
C LYS A 724 28.59 22.36 -20.94
N ASN A 725 28.45 21.54 -19.91
CA ASN A 725 29.19 20.28 -19.82
C ASN A 725 28.46 19.17 -20.60
N PRO A 726 29.07 18.56 -21.64
CA PRO A 726 28.41 17.57 -22.47
C PRO A 726 28.01 16.32 -21.71
N TYR A 727 28.80 15.88 -20.72
CA TYR A 727 28.46 14.68 -19.93
C TYR A 727 27.24 14.91 -19.06
N PHE A 728 27.10 16.10 -18.47
CA PHE A 728 25.91 16.49 -17.70
C PHE A 728 24.65 16.44 -18.60
N LEU A 729 24.71 17.05 -19.76
CA LEU A 729 23.58 17.09 -20.70
C LEU A 729 23.20 15.68 -21.20
N ILE A 730 24.20 14.87 -21.61
CA ILE A 730 23.94 13.53 -22.15
C ILE A 730 23.23 12.65 -21.12
N ILE A 731 23.75 12.57 -19.88
CA ILE A 731 23.18 11.72 -18.85
C ILE A 731 21.80 12.22 -18.41
N THR A 732 21.63 13.55 -18.28
CA THR A 732 20.39 14.15 -17.86
C THR A 732 19.28 13.98 -18.89
N PHE A 733 19.52 14.37 -20.17
CA PHE A 733 18.49 14.41 -21.20
C PHE A 733 18.20 13.04 -21.81
N PHE A 734 19.19 12.17 -21.96
CA PHE A 734 19.00 10.87 -22.62
C PHE A 734 18.92 9.67 -21.67
N SER A 735 19.00 9.89 -20.35
CA SER A 735 18.83 8.82 -19.37
C SER A 735 17.89 9.23 -18.24
N ALA A 736 18.17 10.31 -17.51
CA ALA A 736 17.43 10.65 -16.30
C ALA A 736 16.03 11.19 -16.61
N ILE A 737 15.89 12.15 -17.51
CA ILE A 737 14.59 12.72 -17.90
C ILE A 737 13.66 11.66 -18.51
N PRO A 738 14.08 10.80 -19.47
CA PRO A 738 13.23 9.72 -19.98
C PRO A 738 12.77 8.74 -18.91
N ALA A 739 13.65 8.33 -17.97
CA ALA A 739 13.28 7.46 -16.87
C ALA A 739 12.22 8.10 -15.94
N LYS A 740 12.34 9.41 -15.69
CA LYS A 740 11.35 10.15 -14.87
C LYS A 740 10.04 10.39 -15.61
N ALA A 741 10.09 10.61 -16.91
CA ALA A 741 8.89 10.73 -17.75
C ALA A 741 8.12 9.40 -17.80
N THR A 742 8.82 8.26 -17.86
CA THR A 742 8.20 6.94 -17.79
C THR A 742 7.54 6.70 -16.43
N LEU A 743 8.18 7.09 -15.33
CA LEU A 743 7.63 6.94 -14.00
C LEU A 743 6.28 7.65 -13.85
N THR A 744 6.20 8.90 -14.25
CA THR A 744 4.96 9.68 -14.05
C THR A 744 3.98 9.55 -15.20
N GLY A 745 4.47 9.49 -16.43
CA GLY A 745 3.63 9.37 -17.62
C GLY A 745 3.05 7.98 -17.80
N PHE A 746 3.85 6.94 -17.63
CA PHE A 746 3.35 5.57 -17.73
C PHE A 746 2.78 5.08 -16.42
N LEU A 747 3.60 4.98 -15.36
CA LEU A 747 3.19 4.28 -14.14
C LEU A 747 2.10 5.02 -13.35
N TYR A 748 2.16 6.37 -13.24
CA TYR A 748 1.21 7.13 -12.42
C TYR A 748 0.00 7.64 -13.20
N TYR A 749 0.08 7.70 -14.54
CA TYR A 749 -1.00 8.20 -15.37
C TYR A 749 -1.57 7.14 -16.32
N SER A 750 -0.77 6.63 -17.29
CA SER A 750 -1.30 5.77 -18.35
C SER A 750 -1.71 4.39 -17.87
N ALA A 751 -0.96 3.78 -16.92
CA ALA A 751 -1.28 2.45 -16.43
C ALA A 751 -2.61 2.40 -15.67
N PRO A 752 -2.91 3.30 -14.70
CA PRO A 752 -4.24 3.34 -14.07
C PRO A 752 -5.38 3.62 -15.06
N MET A 753 -5.17 4.53 -16.02
CA MET A 753 -6.20 4.85 -17.02
C MET A 753 -6.46 3.68 -17.97
N PHE A 754 -5.42 3.00 -18.45
CA PHE A 754 -5.56 1.81 -19.29
C PHE A 754 -6.31 0.69 -18.56
N MET A 755 -5.98 0.45 -17.30
CA MET A 755 -6.65 -0.56 -16.48
C MET A 755 -8.13 -0.23 -16.25
N LYS A 756 -8.46 1.05 -16.09
CA LYS A 756 -9.85 1.52 -15.96
C LYS A 756 -10.59 1.47 -17.30
N ASP A 757 -10.05 2.09 -18.37
CA ASP A 757 -10.78 2.39 -19.60
C ASP A 757 -10.80 1.22 -20.59
N GLN A 758 -9.75 0.38 -20.60
CA GLN A 758 -9.62 -0.73 -21.57
C GLN A 758 -9.85 -2.11 -20.94
N LEU A 759 -9.47 -2.27 -19.66
CA LEU A 759 -9.60 -3.56 -18.99
C LEU A 759 -10.78 -3.59 -18.02
N GLU A 760 -11.37 -2.45 -17.71
CA GLU A 760 -12.52 -2.29 -16.79
C GLU A 760 -12.31 -2.97 -15.43
N VAL A 761 -11.05 -2.99 -14.94
CA VAL A 761 -10.71 -3.64 -13.67
C VAL A 761 -10.83 -2.68 -12.50
N SER A 762 -10.98 -3.24 -11.30
CA SER A 762 -11.11 -2.51 -10.04
C SER A 762 -9.85 -1.71 -9.70
N GLN A 763 -9.99 -0.67 -8.86
CA GLN A 763 -8.86 0.09 -8.34
C GLN A 763 -7.96 -0.76 -7.43
N SER A 764 -8.53 -1.78 -6.76
CA SER A 764 -7.78 -2.79 -6.03
C SER A 764 -6.79 -3.52 -6.94
N SER A 765 -7.23 -3.98 -8.12
CA SER A 765 -6.36 -4.63 -9.10
C SER A 765 -5.27 -3.68 -9.59
N THR A 766 -5.63 -2.43 -9.91
CA THR A 766 -4.69 -1.38 -10.28
C THR A 766 -3.64 -1.16 -9.19
N GLY A 767 -4.06 -1.04 -7.94
CA GLY A 767 -3.16 -0.85 -6.80
C GLY A 767 -2.18 -2.03 -6.62
N ARG A 768 -2.65 -3.29 -6.77
CA ARG A 768 -1.80 -4.49 -6.72
C ARG A 768 -0.76 -4.50 -7.83
N VAL A 769 -1.16 -4.14 -9.05
CA VAL A 769 -0.24 -4.05 -10.20
C VAL A 769 0.82 -2.99 -9.95
N LEU A 770 0.44 -1.79 -9.51
CA LEU A 770 1.39 -0.72 -9.19
C LEU A 770 2.34 -1.10 -8.04
N MET A 771 1.87 -1.90 -7.08
CA MET A 771 2.70 -2.43 -6.00
C MET A 771 3.89 -3.25 -6.53
N ALA A 772 3.73 -3.98 -7.64
CA ALA A 772 4.79 -4.80 -8.21
C ALA A 772 6.04 -3.98 -8.60
N TYR A 773 5.86 -2.72 -9.05
CA TYR A 773 6.96 -1.79 -9.33
C TYR A 773 7.82 -1.52 -8.09
N GLY A 774 7.17 -1.14 -6.99
CA GLY A 774 7.88 -0.83 -5.75
C GLY A 774 8.56 -2.07 -5.15
N LEU A 775 7.89 -3.24 -5.21
CA LEU A 775 8.45 -4.51 -4.76
C LEU A 775 9.71 -4.87 -5.55
N ALA A 776 9.68 -4.73 -6.87
CA ALA A 776 10.84 -4.94 -7.72
C ALA A 776 12.01 -4.02 -7.32
N ILE A 777 11.77 -2.74 -7.07
CA ILE A 777 12.82 -1.82 -6.63
C ILE A 777 13.39 -2.22 -5.28
N VAL A 778 12.56 -2.52 -4.29
CA VAL A 778 13.01 -2.87 -2.92
C VAL A 778 13.91 -4.12 -2.94
N VAL A 779 13.58 -5.11 -3.77
CA VAL A 779 14.32 -6.37 -3.86
C VAL A 779 15.56 -6.24 -4.74
N ILE A 780 15.43 -5.60 -5.92
CA ILE A 780 16.49 -5.61 -6.95
C ILE A 780 17.52 -4.48 -6.73
N ALA A 781 17.16 -3.34 -6.14
CA ALA A 781 18.11 -2.22 -6.02
C ALA A 781 19.36 -2.55 -5.19
N PRO A 782 19.29 -3.26 -4.05
CA PRO A 782 20.51 -3.66 -3.31
C PRO A 782 21.37 -4.62 -4.12
N LEU A 783 20.76 -5.57 -4.83
CA LEU A 783 21.44 -6.53 -5.69
C LEU A 783 22.11 -5.82 -6.88
N SER A 784 21.40 -4.89 -7.51
CA SER A 784 21.93 -4.08 -8.61
C SER A 784 23.13 -3.24 -8.16
N ALA A 785 23.07 -2.59 -7.01
CA ALA A 785 24.18 -1.82 -6.47
C ALA A 785 25.43 -2.70 -6.27
N TRP A 786 25.25 -3.89 -5.68
CA TRP A 786 26.35 -4.86 -5.52
C TRP A 786 26.94 -5.30 -6.87
N LEU A 787 26.09 -5.62 -7.87
CA LEU A 787 26.52 -6.00 -9.21
C LEU A 787 27.29 -4.86 -9.93
N VAL A 788 26.82 -3.62 -9.82
CA VAL A 788 27.48 -2.46 -10.39
C VAL A 788 28.88 -2.25 -9.79
N ASP A 789 29.02 -2.41 -8.48
CA ASP A 789 30.30 -2.28 -7.76
C ASP A 789 31.25 -3.43 -8.12
N TYR A 790 30.74 -4.65 -8.27
CA TYR A 790 31.52 -5.83 -8.66
C TYR A 790 32.06 -5.72 -10.09
N PHE A 791 31.19 -5.43 -11.07
CA PHE A 791 31.58 -5.35 -12.48
C PHE A 791 32.24 -4.02 -12.88
N LYS A 792 32.07 -2.97 -12.10
CA LYS A 792 32.59 -1.60 -12.37
C LYS A 792 32.16 -1.02 -13.74
N ARG A 793 31.02 -1.48 -14.33
CA ARG A 793 30.54 -1.11 -15.66
C ARG A 793 29.27 -0.24 -15.61
N LYS A 794 29.33 0.91 -14.94
CA LYS A 794 28.18 1.82 -14.70
C LYS A 794 27.41 2.15 -16.01
N ARG A 795 28.11 2.44 -17.12
CA ARG A 795 27.48 2.78 -18.42
C ARG A 795 26.61 1.64 -18.94
N THR A 796 27.08 0.39 -18.84
CA THR A 796 26.36 -0.79 -19.31
C THR A 796 25.08 -1.02 -18.48
N PHE A 797 25.12 -0.83 -17.17
CA PHE A 797 23.95 -0.98 -16.30
C PHE A 797 22.89 0.09 -16.58
N ILE A 798 23.29 1.35 -16.84
CA ILE A 798 22.36 2.42 -17.24
C ILE A 798 21.69 2.08 -18.57
N ALA A 799 22.47 1.63 -19.57
CA ALA A 799 21.95 1.23 -20.86
C ALA A 799 20.99 0.02 -20.75
N LEU A 800 21.37 -1.00 -19.97
CA LEU A 800 20.54 -2.17 -19.73
C LEU A 800 19.20 -1.79 -19.09
N GLY A 801 19.24 -0.89 -18.08
CA GLY A 801 18.02 -0.37 -17.43
C GLY A 801 17.11 0.37 -18.41
N GLY A 802 17.68 1.22 -19.28
CA GLY A 802 16.90 1.95 -20.28
C GLY A 802 16.30 1.02 -21.37
N LEU A 803 17.06 0.04 -21.85
CA LEU A 803 16.55 -0.97 -22.81
C LEU A 803 15.43 -1.82 -22.18
N LEU A 804 15.63 -2.26 -20.94
CA LEU A 804 14.63 -3.03 -20.21
C LEU A 804 13.36 -2.20 -19.94
N SER A 805 13.49 -0.88 -19.69
CA SER A 805 12.32 0.03 -19.58
C SER A 805 11.53 0.09 -20.89
N GLY A 806 12.21 0.17 -22.04
CA GLY A 806 11.56 0.10 -23.34
C GLY A 806 10.89 -1.25 -23.57
N SER A 807 11.57 -2.36 -23.26
CA SER A 807 11.00 -3.72 -23.39
C SER A 807 9.80 -3.93 -22.50
N ALA A 808 9.77 -3.31 -21.31
CA ALA A 808 8.63 -3.35 -20.40
C ALA A 808 7.36 -2.77 -21.05
N LEU A 809 7.46 -1.62 -21.71
CA LEU A 809 6.31 -1.02 -22.40
C LEU A 809 5.95 -1.80 -23.68
N CYS A 810 6.94 -2.33 -24.40
CA CYS A 810 6.73 -3.18 -25.58
C CYS A 810 5.95 -4.46 -25.23
N SER A 811 6.19 -5.05 -24.03
CA SER A 811 5.45 -6.25 -23.58
C SER A 811 3.94 -6.02 -23.47
N LEU A 812 3.51 -4.80 -23.16
CA LEU A 812 2.10 -4.43 -23.06
C LEU A 812 1.44 -4.27 -24.44
N TYR A 813 2.21 -3.88 -25.46
CA TYR A 813 1.72 -3.91 -26.84
C TYR A 813 1.45 -5.34 -27.32
N LEU A 814 2.29 -6.30 -26.90
CA LEU A 814 2.13 -7.71 -27.26
C LEU A 814 1.02 -8.42 -26.45
N LEU A 815 0.82 -8.01 -25.20
CA LEU A 815 -0.12 -8.59 -24.25
C LEU A 815 -0.96 -7.49 -23.61
N PRO A 816 -1.97 -6.91 -24.29
CA PRO A 816 -2.79 -5.82 -23.78
C PRO A 816 -3.86 -6.31 -22.80
N ASN A 817 -3.44 -6.98 -21.74
CA ASN A 817 -4.31 -7.52 -20.68
C ASN A 817 -3.71 -7.27 -19.29
N GLU A 818 -4.40 -7.67 -18.23
CA GLU A 818 -3.97 -7.45 -16.84
C GLU A 818 -2.61 -8.11 -16.54
N GLN A 819 -2.37 -9.30 -17.07
CA GLN A 819 -1.09 -10.02 -16.90
C GLN A 819 0.06 -9.30 -17.60
N GLY A 820 -0.18 -8.79 -18.82
CA GLY A 820 0.79 -7.97 -19.55
C GLY A 820 1.09 -6.66 -18.85
N MET A 821 0.09 -6.02 -18.21
CA MET A 821 0.29 -4.83 -17.40
C MET A 821 1.13 -5.15 -16.16
N LEU A 822 0.85 -6.24 -15.47
CA LEU A 822 1.65 -6.69 -14.31
C LEU A 822 3.11 -6.96 -14.72
N LEU A 823 3.32 -7.66 -15.85
CA LEU A 823 4.65 -7.93 -16.40
C LEU A 823 5.38 -6.63 -16.75
N SER A 824 4.71 -5.71 -17.45
CA SER A 824 5.27 -4.41 -17.83
C SER A 824 5.70 -3.60 -16.60
N VAL A 825 4.84 -3.49 -15.59
CA VAL A 825 5.12 -2.75 -14.36
C VAL A 825 6.26 -3.39 -13.55
N LEU A 826 6.30 -4.72 -13.47
CA LEU A 826 7.38 -5.47 -12.81
C LEU A 826 8.72 -5.24 -13.52
N LEU A 827 8.76 -5.41 -14.84
CA LEU A 827 9.96 -5.18 -15.66
C LEU A 827 10.44 -3.73 -15.55
N LEU A 828 9.52 -2.77 -15.51
CA LEU A 828 9.86 -1.36 -15.32
C LEU A 828 10.50 -1.11 -13.96
N GLY A 829 9.99 -1.75 -12.90
CA GLY A 829 10.59 -1.70 -11.57
C GLY A 829 12.02 -2.25 -11.54
N ILE A 830 12.25 -3.40 -12.16
CA ILE A 830 13.58 -4.01 -12.32
C ILE A 830 14.50 -3.08 -13.12
N ALA A 831 14.01 -2.53 -14.24
CA ALA A 831 14.73 -1.63 -15.12
C ALA A 831 15.21 -0.35 -14.39
N HIS A 832 14.33 0.25 -13.60
CA HIS A 832 14.65 1.42 -12.81
C HIS A 832 15.59 1.11 -11.64
N ALA A 833 15.46 -0.05 -10.99
CA ALA A 833 16.39 -0.50 -9.97
C ALA A 833 17.82 -0.66 -10.52
N ILE A 834 17.96 -1.18 -11.74
CA ILE A 834 19.24 -1.39 -12.42
C ILE A 834 19.83 -0.08 -12.98
N GLY A 835 18.99 0.75 -13.63
CA GLY A 835 19.42 1.89 -14.42
C GLY A 835 19.63 3.19 -13.61
N ILE A 836 18.72 3.52 -12.68
CA ILE A 836 18.73 4.81 -11.99
C ILE A 836 19.85 4.90 -10.95
N SER A 837 20.14 3.81 -10.23
CA SER A 837 21.15 3.80 -9.17
C SER A 837 22.54 4.25 -9.65
N PRO A 838 23.11 3.75 -10.78
CA PRO A 838 24.44 4.14 -11.22
C PRO A 838 24.51 5.49 -11.93
N GLN A 839 23.39 6.17 -12.25
CA GLN A 839 23.39 7.44 -13.00
C GLN A 839 24.19 8.54 -12.29
N ILE A 840 23.94 8.75 -10.99
CA ILE A 840 24.65 9.76 -10.21
C ILE A 840 26.12 9.40 -10.08
N ALA A 841 26.42 8.14 -9.83
CA ALA A 841 27.80 7.67 -9.69
C ALA A 841 28.60 7.78 -11.01
N LEU A 842 27.96 7.60 -12.16
CA LEU A 842 28.59 7.85 -13.45
C LEU A 842 28.75 9.35 -13.72
N LEU A 843 27.73 10.13 -13.41
CA LEU A 843 27.77 11.58 -13.58
C LEU A 843 28.91 12.22 -12.77
N THR A 844 29.02 11.88 -11.49
CA THR A 844 30.09 12.39 -10.62
C THR A 844 31.46 11.97 -11.13
N GLU A 845 31.66 10.73 -11.52
CA GLU A 845 32.92 10.22 -12.09
C GLU A 845 33.35 10.97 -13.37
N LEU A 846 32.40 11.28 -14.25
CA LEU A 846 32.70 11.96 -15.52
C LEU A 846 32.92 13.47 -15.40
N ILE A 847 32.41 14.10 -14.33
CA ILE A 847 32.49 15.55 -14.12
C ILE A 847 33.59 15.93 -13.10
N GLU A 848 33.97 15.02 -12.21
CA GLU A 848 34.99 15.26 -11.17
C GLU A 848 36.28 15.79 -11.78
N GLY A 849 36.79 16.89 -11.21
CA GLY A 849 38.00 17.58 -11.71
C GLY A 849 37.84 18.37 -13.02
N LYS A 850 36.67 18.38 -13.68
CA LYS A 850 36.44 19.06 -14.96
C LYS A 850 35.60 20.33 -14.84
N VAL A 851 34.97 20.55 -13.71
CA VAL A 851 34.06 21.66 -13.47
C VAL A 851 34.34 22.26 -12.11
N ASP A 852 34.42 23.60 -12.07
CA ASP A 852 34.63 24.34 -10.84
C ASP A 852 33.30 24.54 -10.06
N VAL A 853 32.64 23.43 -9.76
CA VAL A 853 31.41 23.37 -8.97
C VAL A 853 31.49 22.19 -8.00
N THR A 854 31.17 22.44 -6.74
CA THR A 854 31.19 21.36 -5.73
C THR A 854 30.25 20.23 -6.07
N MET A 855 30.62 18.97 -5.81
CA MET A 855 29.82 17.78 -6.15
C MET A 855 28.40 17.79 -5.56
N GLY A 856 28.23 18.40 -4.38
CA GLY A 856 26.89 18.59 -3.79
C GLY A 856 25.97 19.45 -4.65
N LYS A 857 26.51 20.52 -5.25
CA LYS A 857 25.75 21.38 -6.18
C LYS A 857 25.48 20.66 -7.50
N VAL A 858 26.45 19.89 -8.02
CA VAL A 858 26.26 19.06 -9.24
C VAL A 858 25.07 18.11 -9.07
N ILE A 859 25.04 17.36 -7.98
CA ILE A 859 23.96 16.43 -7.68
C ILE A 859 22.63 17.18 -7.48
N GLY A 860 22.65 18.33 -6.81
CA GLY A 860 21.46 19.15 -6.58
C GLY A 860 20.83 19.64 -7.89
N ILE A 861 21.66 20.19 -8.80
CA ILE A 861 21.21 20.66 -10.12
C ILE A 861 20.74 19.51 -10.98
N PHE A 862 21.43 18.36 -10.97
CA PHE A 862 21.00 17.14 -11.66
C PHE A 862 19.62 16.68 -11.21
N ARG A 863 19.41 16.55 -9.88
CA ARG A 863 18.14 16.16 -9.28
C ARG A 863 17.00 17.13 -9.60
N MET A 864 17.31 18.42 -9.73
CA MET A 864 16.32 19.42 -10.13
C MET A 864 15.98 19.31 -11.63
N THR A 865 16.98 19.12 -12.48
CA THR A 865 16.80 19.04 -13.93
C THR A 865 16.07 17.75 -14.35
N GLU A 866 16.35 16.59 -13.71
CA GLU A 866 15.65 15.33 -14.02
C GLU A 866 14.13 15.40 -13.78
N ARG A 867 13.65 16.32 -12.90
CA ARG A 867 12.22 16.51 -12.63
C ARG A 867 11.43 17.07 -13.79
N ILE A 868 12.08 17.63 -14.79
CA ILE A 868 11.43 18.01 -16.06
C ILE A 868 10.71 16.80 -16.66
N GLY A 869 11.31 15.60 -16.54
CA GLY A 869 10.66 14.35 -16.96
C GLY A 869 9.39 14.05 -16.18
N ASN A 870 9.40 14.26 -14.85
CA ASN A 870 8.20 14.05 -14.05
C ASN A 870 7.05 15.01 -14.41
N ILE A 871 7.37 16.24 -14.78
CA ILE A 871 6.38 17.27 -15.16
C ILE A 871 5.81 16.97 -16.54
N ALA A 872 6.68 16.67 -17.50
CA ALA A 872 6.30 16.46 -18.91
C ALA A 872 5.64 15.09 -19.13
N GLY A 873 6.00 14.07 -18.34
CA GLY A 873 5.58 12.69 -18.53
C GLY A 873 4.08 12.49 -18.72
N PRO A 874 3.21 12.92 -17.78
CA PRO A 874 1.76 12.73 -17.91
C PRO A 874 1.18 13.45 -19.14
N LEU A 875 1.65 14.66 -19.46
CA LEU A 875 1.16 15.43 -20.62
C LEU A 875 1.59 14.79 -21.95
N VAL A 876 2.83 14.32 -22.06
CA VAL A 876 3.33 13.60 -23.24
C VAL A 876 2.56 12.30 -23.42
N ALA A 877 2.38 11.53 -22.36
CA ALA A 877 1.63 10.28 -22.40
C ALA A 877 0.16 10.51 -22.79
N ALA A 878 -0.49 11.52 -22.21
CA ALA A 878 -1.86 11.90 -22.53
C ALA A 878 -2.02 12.32 -24.01
N THR A 879 -1.06 13.08 -24.54
CA THR A 879 -1.05 13.49 -25.94
C THR A 879 -0.91 12.29 -26.88
N LEU A 880 0.02 11.38 -26.58
CA LEU A 880 0.20 10.17 -27.37
C LEU A 880 -1.07 9.31 -27.37
N ILE A 881 -1.67 9.08 -26.21
CA ILE A 881 -2.91 8.30 -26.07
C ILE A 881 -4.05 8.95 -26.88
N THR A 882 -4.16 10.26 -26.87
CA THR A 882 -5.18 10.98 -27.65
C THR A 882 -4.99 10.83 -29.15
N VAL A 883 -3.72 10.80 -29.64
CA VAL A 883 -3.43 10.77 -31.08
C VAL A 883 -3.45 9.36 -31.65
N VAL A 884 -2.88 8.37 -30.94
CA VAL A 884 -2.68 7.01 -31.50
C VAL A 884 -3.36 5.90 -30.69
N GLY A 885 -4.07 6.24 -29.60
CA GLY A 885 -4.66 5.23 -28.69
C GLY A 885 -3.67 4.65 -27.69
N TYR A 886 -4.15 3.79 -26.78
CA TYR A 886 -3.34 3.28 -25.67
C TYR A 886 -2.21 2.36 -26.13
N THR A 887 -2.51 1.32 -26.89
CA THR A 887 -1.56 0.27 -27.27
C THR A 887 -0.41 0.83 -28.12
N ASP A 888 -0.75 1.64 -29.12
CA ASP A 888 0.25 2.27 -29.97
C ASP A 888 1.06 3.33 -29.23
N ALA A 889 0.45 4.07 -28.30
CA ALA A 889 1.17 5.01 -27.45
C ALA A 889 2.27 4.30 -26.63
N PHE A 890 2.00 3.10 -26.10
CA PHE A 890 3.02 2.31 -25.39
C PHE A 890 4.16 1.88 -26.30
N LEU A 891 3.86 1.50 -27.53
CA LEU A 891 4.88 1.15 -28.53
C LEU A 891 5.76 2.35 -28.89
N TRP A 892 5.16 3.50 -29.16
CA TRP A 892 5.89 4.74 -29.44
C TRP A 892 6.78 5.17 -28.27
N PHE A 893 6.24 5.08 -27.05
CA PHE A 893 7.00 5.42 -25.85
C PHE A 893 8.15 4.43 -25.60
N SER A 894 7.94 3.12 -25.87
CA SER A 894 8.99 2.09 -25.87
C SER A 894 10.11 2.43 -26.85
N GLY A 895 9.77 2.71 -28.11
CA GLY A 895 10.72 3.09 -29.15
C GLY A 895 11.53 4.34 -28.78
N PHE A 896 10.87 5.35 -28.24
CA PHE A 896 11.51 6.56 -27.71
C PHE A 896 12.54 6.24 -26.62
N LEU A 897 12.21 5.39 -25.64
CA LEU A 897 13.13 4.99 -24.58
C LEU A 897 14.35 4.25 -25.12
N MET A 898 14.14 3.27 -26.01
CA MET A 898 15.24 2.51 -26.62
C MET A 898 16.13 3.40 -27.45
N MET A 899 15.56 4.30 -28.27
CA MET A 899 16.31 5.26 -29.08
C MET A 899 17.16 6.18 -28.19
N ASN A 900 16.63 6.68 -27.07
CA ASN A 900 17.41 7.53 -26.14
C ASN A 900 18.63 6.79 -25.59
N VAL A 901 18.55 5.49 -25.31
CA VAL A 901 19.70 4.69 -24.88
C VAL A 901 20.78 4.64 -25.94
N PHE A 902 20.42 4.38 -27.21
CA PHE A 902 21.39 4.36 -28.30
C PHE A 902 22.04 5.72 -28.50
N ILE A 903 21.26 6.80 -28.49
CA ILE A 903 21.78 8.17 -28.58
C ILE A 903 22.73 8.47 -27.41
N MET A 904 22.36 8.12 -26.17
CA MET A 904 23.21 8.29 -25.01
C MET A 904 24.57 7.60 -25.18
N LEU A 905 24.55 6.31 -25.57
CA LEU A 905 25.79 5.53 -25.74
C LEU A 905 26.66 6.12 -26.84
N LEU A 906 26.07 6.51 -27.97
CA LEU A 906 26.77 7.14 -29.10
C LEU A 906 27.42 8.46 -28.67
N LEU A 907 26.66 9.36 -28.05
CA LEU A 907 27.14 10.66 -27.61
C LEU A 907 28.23 10.55 -26.53
N LEU A 908 28.08 9.59 -25.57
CA LEU A 908 29.14 9.32 -24.59
C LEU A 908 30.42 8.80 -25.25
N ALA A 909 30.31 7.94 -26.29
CA ALA A 909 31.46 7.43 -27.02
C ALA A 909 32.17 8.56 -27.80
N VAL A 910 31.40 9.44 -28.45
CA VAL A 910 31.93 10.62 -29.15
C VAL A 910 32.60 11.59 -28.18
N ALA A 911 31.93 11.93 -27.06
CA ALA A 911 32.47 12.85 -26.06
C ALA A 911 33.80 12.33 -25.47
N THR A 912 33.88 11.06 -25.13
CA THR A 912 35.09 10.43 -24.56
C THR A 912 36.23 10.34 -25.62
N ARG A 913 35.92 10.09 -26.90
CA ARG A 913 36.93 10.12 -27.98
C ARG A 913 37.48 11.51 -28.22
N PHE A 914 36.62 12.53 -28.25
CA PHE A 914 37.01 13.91 -28.42
C PHE A 914 37.91 14.40 -27.30
N GLU A 915 37.57 14.08 -26.06
CA GLU A 915 38.40 14.40 -24.88
C GLU A 915 39.76 13.73 -24.93
N ARG A 916 39.81 12.43 -25.27
CA ARG A 916 41.08 11.70 -25.41
C ARG A 916 41.98 12.33 -26.50
N ASN A 917 41.39 12.69 -27.65
CA ASN A 917 42.12 13.32 -28.73
C ASN A 917 42.62 14.73 -28.36
N SER A 918 41.84 15.48 -27.54
CA SER A 918 42.29 16.81 -27.05
C SER A 918 43.45 16.72 -26.08
N LEU A 919 43.41 15.70 -25.18
CA LEU A 919 44.51 15.42 -24.25
C LEU A 919 45.79 14.99 -24.98
N LEU A 920 45.67 14.12 -25.96
CA LEU A 920 46.83 13.71 -26.80
C LEU A 920 47.44 14.87 -27.57
N LYS A 921 46.60 15.78 -28.10
CA LYS A 921 47.09 16.99 -28.74
C LYS A 921 47.77 17.99 -27.77
N ARG A 922 47.34 18.07 -26.54
CA ARG A 922 47.98 18.87 -25.50
C ARG A 922 49.31 18.27 -25.09
N ALA A 923 49.37 16.97 -24.80
CA ALA A 923 50.60 16.27 -24.48
C ALA A 923 51.64 16.38 -25.58
N ALA A 924 51.25 16.21 -26.85
CA ALA A 924 52.12 16.38 -28.02
C ALA A 924 52.61 17.83 -28.19
N ARG A 925 51.87 18.85 -27.74
CA ARG A 925 52.31 20.23 -27.73
C ARG A 925 53.28 20.53 -26.60
N GLU A 926 53.11 19.94 -25.43
CA GLU A 926 54.00 20.04 -24.28
C GLU A 926 55.35 19.35 -24.57
N GLU A 927 55.37 18.20 -25.26
CA GLU A 927 56.58 17.52 -25.70
C GLU A 927 57.35 18.33 -26.79
N VAL A 928 56.66 19.17 -27.57
CA VAL A 928 57.32 20.05 -28.58
C VAL A 928 57.87 21.35 -27.95
N ILE A 929 57.41 21.71 -26.75
CA ILE A 929 57.85 22.92 -26.01
C ILE A 929 58.99 22.58 -25.06
N LEU A 930 59.19 21.36 -24.62
CA LEU A 930 60.33 20.86 -23.89
C LEU A 930 61.42 20.42 -24.86
#